data_dd0d9e1db87461b2a3b00c7a5e9b2399
#
_entry.id   dd0d9e1db87461b2a3b00c7a5e9b2399
#
_cell.length_a   1.000
_cell.length_b   1.000
_cell.length_c   1.000
_cell.angle_alpha   90.00
_cell.angle_beta   90.00
_cell.angle_gamma   90.00
#
_symmetry.space_group_name_H-M   'P 1'
#
loop_
_entity.id
_entity.type
_entity.pdbx_description
1 polymer ?
#
loop_
_entity_poly.entity_id
_entity_poly.type
_entity_poly.pdbx_seq_one_letter_code
_entity_poly.pdbx_strand_id
1 'polypeptide(L)'
;MYRFIEKLRLDRYVSSRLILALDLLVSAGASIISLLVASILLGAEALIWKTIGWWLGGSVVFSWIAFVLLQTHKSIIRHATLRGLGRLSIAVVFKGIGIAVILALGVAGPTFPAIWITLLFDILLSLSGLVIMRVAMVVVYDWLKDSRQRHCKCQRILIYGTGDKGVSLVTQLQNSQEYQVVGFLTYGKTLKNHMLADLPVYYFETEENVKYLHNCKDIDAILFAHVHEAREEQERLIHYCTDCNLKVLIAPSIDEVVDGKVQRQAIREIRIEDLLGREEIKISMDEIIANFRGKTILVTGAAGSIGSELCRQLATFGVKELVLFDNSETPMHNIRLELEDRYPNLKFIPVIGDVRMIPRLDFVFRTYRPQVVFHAAAYKHVPLMEENSCEAVLANVAGSRNVADKCIEYDVEKMVMISTDKAVNPTNIMGCTKRLAEIYVQSLGLAIEAGKVKGKTKFVTTRFGNVLGSNGSVIPRFREQIAKGGPVTVTHPDITRFFMTIPEACRLVMEAATMSTGTQIFVFDMGKSVKIAHLARRMIELAGLEVDKDIKIEYTGLRPGEKLYEEVLSNTENTLPTSHDRIRIAKVREYDYADALKGAQELEELCRAVVIPDMVRLMKKIVPEFKSKNSRFEEFDKETK
;
A
#
# COMPACT_ATOMS: atom_id res chain seq x y z
N MET A 1 5.43 10.04 43.86
CA MET A 1 4.65 8.98 43.21
C MET A 1 4.92 8.92 41.69
N TYR A 2 4.86 10.02 40.94
CA TYR A 2 5.14 10.10 39.50
C TYR A 2 6.52 9.59 39.08
N ARG A 3 7.61 10.01 39.74
CA ARG A 3 8.99 9.54 39.47
C ARG A 3 9.22 8.05 39.74
N PHE A 4 8.33 7.41 40.53
CA PHE A 4 8.41 5.97 40.82
C PHE A 4 7.77 5.15 39.70
N ILE A 5 6.69 5.66 39.09
CA ILE A 5 5.99 5.03 37.96
C ILE A 5 6.85 5.10 36.68
N GLU A 6 7.61 6.19 36.47
CA GLU A 6 8.56 6.34 35.35
C GLU A 6 9.73 5.33 35.42
N LYS A 7 10.15 4.95 36.64
CA LYS A 7 11.21 3.96 36.86
C LYS A 7 10.76 2.50 36.71
N LEU A 8 9.46 2.21 36.78
CA LEU A 8 8.92 0.90 36.49
C LEU A 8 8.95 0.69 34.95
N ARG A 9 9.98 0.01 34.45
CA ARG A 9 10.04 -0.45 33.06
C ARG A 9 8.93 -1.52 32.88
N LEU A 10 7.76 -1.10 32.42
CA LEU A 10 6.61 -1.96 32.11
C LEU A 10 6.90 -3.00 31.00
N ASP A 11 8.03 -2.86 30.32
CA ASP A 11 8.50 -3.81 29.31
C ASP A 11 9.14 -5.07 29.91
N ARG A 12 9.43 -5.11 31.22
CA ARG A 12 9.93 -6.29 31.90
C ARG A 12 8.78 -7.14 32.44
N TYR A 13 8.69 -8.35 31.97
CA TYR A 13 7.81 -9.37 32.52
C TYR A 13 8.04 -9.52 34.03
N VAL A 14 6.95 -9.61 34.82
CA VAL A 14 7.04 -9.96 36.23
C VAL A 14 7.78 -11.29 36.34
N SER A 15 8.79 -11.38 37.21
CA SER A 15 9.62 -12.59 37.28
C SER A 15 8.74 -13.78 37.69
N SER A 16 8.93 -14.91 37.02
CA SER A 16 8.18 -16.14 37.31
C SER A 16 8.35 -16.60 38.77
N ARG A 17 9.46 -16.24 39.41
CA ARG A 17 9.72 -16.51 40.84
C ARG A 17 8.84 -15.69 41.76
N LEU A 18 8.59 -14.43 41.41
CA LEU A 18 7.67 -13.56 42.17
C LEU A 18 6.22 -14.05 42.08
N ILE A 19 5.82 -14.49 40.89
CA ILE A 19 4.47 -15.05 40.68
C ILE A 19 4.31 -16.32 41.50
N LEU A 20 5.30 -17.22 41.49
CA LEU A 20 5.28 -18.43 42.28
C LEU A 20 5.18 -18.13 43.80
N ALA A 21 5.95 -17.15 44.27
CA ALA A 21 5.90 -16.74 45.69
C ALA A 21 4.53 -16.18 46.07
N LEU A 22 3.91 -15.36 45.20
CA LEU A 22 2.56 -14.85 45.43
C LEU A 22 1.50 -15.96 45.40
N ASP A 23 1.58 -16.92 44.48
CA ASP A 23 0.67 -18.06 44.41
C ASP A 23 0.77 -18.90 45.70
N LEU A 24 1.98 -19.13 46.20
CA LEU A 24 2.18 -19.85 47.48
C LEU A 24 1.65 -19.08 48.68
N LEU A 25 1.87 -17.77 48.75
CA LEU A 25 1.34 -16.91 49.82
C LEU A 25 -0.18 -16.93 49.85
N VAL A 26 -0.85 -16.81 48.70
CA VAL A 26 -2.31 -16.88 48.59
C VAL A 26 -2.82 -18.25 49.05
N SER A 27 -2.17 -19.34 48.57
CA SER A 27 -2.57 -20.71 48.94
C SER A 27 -2.35 -20.99 50.43
N ALA A 28 -1.23 -20.55 51.01
CA ALA A 28 -0.97 -20.69 52.45
C ALA A 28 -1.92 -19.84 53.30
N GLY A 29 -2.17 -18.60 52.86
CA GLY A 29 -3.15 -17.71 53.51
C GLY A 29 -4.57 -18.30 53.54
N ALA A 30 -5.01 -18.89 52.41
CA ALA A 30 -6.29 -19.59 52.36
C ALA A 30 -6.36 -20.75 53.36
N SER A 31 -5.30 -21.53 53.48
CA SER A 31 -5.23 -22.63 54.45
C SER A 31 -5.27 -22.14 55.90
N ILE A 32 -4.58 -21.03 56.20
CA ILE A 32 -4.64 -20.43 57.54
C ILE A 32 -6.05 -19.95 57.87
N ILE A 33 -6.68 -19.24 56.91
CA ILE A 33 -8.05 -18.75 57.10
C ILE A 33 -9.03 -19.92 57.29
N SER A 34 -8.90 -20.99 56.50
CA SER A 34 -9.74 -22.17 56.59
C SER A 34 -9.62 -22.85 57.98
N LEU A 35 -8.39 -22.97 58.50
CA LEU A 35 -8.15 -23.50 59.83
C LEU A 35 -8.67 -22.60 60.97
N LEU A 36 -8.52 -21.28 60.82
CA LEU A 36 -9.09 -20.31 61.77
C LEU A 36 -10.62 -20.39 61.81
N VAL A 37 -11.28 -20.44 60.66
CA VAL A 37 -12.73 -20.60 60.57
C VAL A 37 -13.14 -21.93 61.20
N ALA A 38 -12.44 -23.00 60.94
CA ALA A 38 -12.68 -24.29 61.55
C ALA A 38 -12.51 -24.26 63.09
N SER A 39 -11.48 -23.60 63.63
CA SER A 39 -11.28 -23.46 65.07
C SER A 39 -12.39 -22.67 65.78
N ILE A 40 -12.94 -21.68 65.10
CA ILE A 40 -14.08 -20.87 65.63
C ILE A 40 -15.38 -21.66 65.61
N LEU A 41 -15.67 -22.40 64.52
CA LEU A 41 -16.94 -23.10 64.35
C LEU A 41 -17.01 -24.44 65.12
N LEU A 42 -15.89 -25.12 65.28
CA LEU A 42 -15.79 -26.46 65.81
C LEU A 42 -15.28 -26.50 67.27
N GLY A 43 -14.85 -25.37 67.83
CA GLY A 43 -14.15 -25.25 69.08
C GLY A 43 -12.65 -25.52 69.02
N ALA A 44 -11.89 -24.75 69.80
CA ALA A 44 -10.43 -24.79 69.79
C ALA A 44 -9.83 -26.15 70.22
N GLU A 45 -10.55 -26.96 70.95
CA GLU A 45 -10.05 -28.28 71.39
C GLU A 45 -10.07 -29.34 70.28
N ALA A 46 -10.82 -29.11 69.18
CA ALA A 46 -10.94 -30.08 68.10
C ALA A 46 -9.70 -30.07 67.14
N LEU A 47 -8.90 -29.02 67.14
CA LEU A 47 -7.73 -28.89 66.31
C LEU A 47 -6.43 -29.05 67.11
N ILE A 48 -5.82 -30.24 67.07
CA ILE A 48 -4.54 -30.55 67.69
C ILE A 48 -3.44 -29.82 66.94
N TRP A 49 -2.51 -29.20 67.65
CA TRP A 49 -1.31 -28.51 67.05
C TRP A 49 -0.56 -29.33 66.00
N LYS A 50 -0.57 -30.64 66.18
CA LYS A 50 0.04 -31.59 65.23
C LYS A 50 -0.73 -31.58 63.88
N THR A 51 -2.05 -31.55 63.88
CA THR A 51 -2.91 -31.48 62.69
C THR A 51 -2.70 -30.18 61.94
N ILE A 52 -2.63 -29.05 62.66
CA ILE A 52 -2.35 -27.73 62.09
C ILE A 52 -0.97 -27.71 61.37
N GLY A 53 0.04 -28.24 62.04
CA GLY A 53 1.42 -28.29 61.46
C GLY A 53 1.51 -29.11 60.17
N TRP A 54 0.89 -30.32 60.19
CA TRP A 54 0.88 -31.17 58.98
C TRP A 54 0.00 -30.60 57.88
N TRP A 55 -1.10 -29.89 58.18
CA TRP A 55 -1.94 -29.24 57.21
C TRP A 55 -1.21 -28.09 56.52
N LEU A 56 -0.64 -27.16 57.29
CA LEU A 56 0.08 -26.00 56.72
C LEU A 56 1.35 -26.45 55.96
N GLY A 57 2.12 -27.37 56.51
CA GLY A 57 3.29 -27.94 55.85
C GLY A 57 2.93 -28.65 54.53
N GLY A 58 1.88 -29.50 54.58
CA GLY A 58 1.37 -30.19 53.40
C GLY A 58 0.82 -29.19 52.35
N SER A 59 0.06 -28.18 52.81
CA SER A 59 -0.47 -27.14 51.91
C SER A 59 0.63 -26.45 51.11
N VAL A 60 1.72 -26.01 51.75
CA VAL A 60 2.82 -25.33 51.08
C VAL A 60 3.57 -26.30 50.15
N VAL A 61 3.88 -27.51 50.61
CA VAL A 61 4.64 -28.48 49.82
C VAL A 61 3.87 -28.94 48.58
N PHE A 62 2.64 -29.37 48.75
CA PHE A 62 1.82 -29.84 47.62
C PHE A 62 1.43 -28.71 46.66
N SER A 63 1.19 -27.49 47.17
CA SER A 63 0.99 -26.30 46.30
C SER A 63 2.26 -26.02 45.50
N TRP A 64 3.42 -26.03 46.12
CA TRP A 64 4.70 -25.79 45.42
C TRP A 64 4.93 -26.84 44.33
N ILE A 65 4.77 -28.11 44.64
CA ILE A 65 4.91 -29.22 43.68
C ILE A 65 3.92 -29.02 42.51
N ALA A 66 2.63 -28.75 42.82
CA ALA A 66 1.61 -28.57 41.78
C ALA A 66 1.88 -27.36 40.88
N PHE A 67 2.27 -26.21 41.45
CA PHE A 67 2.55 -25.00 40.69
C PHE A 67 3.79 -25.14 39.80
N VAL A 68 4.79 -25.89 40.26
CA VAL A 68 6.00 -26.17 39.45
C VAL A 68 5.69 -27.17 38.34
N LEU A 69 5.02 -28.30 38.64
CA LEU A 69 4.65 -29.33 37.67
C LEU A 69 3.72 -28.79 36.56
N LEU A 70 2.70 -28.05 36.93
CA LEU A 70 1.72 -27.49 35.99
C LEU A 70 2.16 -26.15 35.39
N GLN A 71 3.36 -25.67 35.76
CA GLN A 71 3.96 -24.45 35.25
C GLN A 71 3.06 -23.20 35.34
N THR A 72 2.22 -23.11 36.38
CA THR A 72 1.27 -22.00 36.56
C THR A 72 1.95 -20.64 36.67
N HIS A 73 3.16 -20.60 37.23
CA HIS A 73 4.00 -19.41 37.40
C HIS A 73 4.64 -18.90 36.10
N LYS A 74 4.65 -19.70 35.02
CA LYS A 74 5.19 -19.31 33.71
C LYS A 74 4.15 -18.65 32.79
N SER A 75 2.87 -18.61 33.20
CA SER A 75 1.85 -17.94 32.42
C SER A 75 2.10 -16.42 32.43
N ILE A 76 2.12 -15.81 31.23
CA ILE A 76 2.22 -14.36 31.10
C ILE A 76 0.89 -13.77 31.59
N ILE A 77 0.91 -12.96 32.64
CA ILE A 77 -0.28 -12.40 33.31
C ILE A 77 -1.19 -11.66 32.33
N ARG A 78 -0.57 -10.98 31.37
CA ARG A 78 -1.23 -10.20 30.31
C ARG A 78 -2.18 -11.02 29.41
N HIS A 79 -2.00 -12.33 29.32
CA HIS A 79 -2.78 -13.24 28.47
C HIS A 79 -3.37 -14.39 29.29
N ALA A 80 -4.07 -14.05 30.37
CA ALA A 80 -4.79 -15.05 31.17
C ALA A 80 -5.86 -15.73 30.29
N THR A 81 -5.64 -17.00 29.93
CA THR A 81 -6.55 -17.80 29.13
C THR A 81 -7.37 -18.74 30.02
N LEU A 82 -8.55 -19.17 29.54
CA LEU A 82 -9.33 -20.22 30.18
C LEU A 82 -8.51 -21.48 30.49
N ARG A 83 -7.53 -21.83 29.64
CA ARG A 83 -6.58 -22.92 29.87
C ARG A 83 -5.66 -22.66 31.08
N GLY A 84 -5.30 -21.39 31.32
CA GLY A 84 -4.50 -20.99 32.48
C GLY A 84 -5.29 -21.17 33.80
N LEU A 85 -6.53 -20.77 33.81
CA LEU A 85 -7.44 -20.98 34.96
C LEU A 85 -7.67 -22.48 35.23
N GLY A 86 -7.84 -23.30 34.19
CA GLY A 86 -7.92 -24.74 34.30
C GLY A 86 -6.70 -25.38 35.01
N ARG A 87 -5.47 -24.92 34.65
CA ARG A 87 -4.25 -25.40 35.34
C ARG A 87 -4.19 -25.00 36.79
N LEU A 88 -4.65 -23.80 37.17
CA LEU A 88 -4.77 -23.37 38.57
C LEU A 88 -5.77 -24.24 39.35
N SER A 89 -6.92 -24.53 38.75
CA SER A 89 -7.94 -25.41 39.38
C SER A 89 -7.38 -26.81 39.63
N ILE A 90 -6.66 -27.41 38.64
CA ILE A 90 -6.01 -28.72 38.80
C ILE A 90 -4.95 -28.66 39.90
N ALA A 91 -4.18 -27.59 40.01
CA ALA A 91 -3.15 -27.43 41.04
C ALA A 91 -3.74 -27.38 42.44
N VAL A 92 -4.85 -26.67 42.63
CA VAL A 92 -5.54 -26.57 43.92
C VAL A 92 -6.17 -27.91 44.30
N VAL A 93 -6.76 -28.63 43.35
CA VAL A 93 -7.29 -29.99 43.58
C VAL A 93 -6.15 -30.95 43.99
N PHE A 94 -5.00 -30.89 43.32
CA PHE A 94 -3.83 -31.70 43.68
C PHE A 94 -3.36 -31.40 45.11
N LYS A 95 -3.30 -30.14 45.54
CA LYS A 95 -3.04 -29.73 46.91
C LYS A 95 -4.05 -30.40 47.87
N GLY A 96 -5.34 -30.30 47.54
CA GLY A 96 -6.41 -30.87 48.35
C GLY A 96 -6.28 -32.40 48.52
N ILE A 97 -5.97 -33.12 47.44
CA ILE A 97 -5.69 -34.57 47.47
C ILE A 97 -4.52 -34.87 48.37
N GLY A 98 -3.39 -34.11 48.24
CA GLY A 98 -2.23 -34.30 49.10
C GLY A 98 -2.52 -34.14 50.57
N ILE A 99 -3.27 -33.13 50.97
CA ILE A 99 -3.74 -32.93 52.36
C ILE A 99 -4.66 -34.08 52.77
N ALA A 100 -5.61 -34.49 51.92
CA ALA A 100 -6.51 -35.61 52.19
C ALA A 100 -5.77 -36.90 52.46
N VAL A 101 -4.70 -37.20 51.73
CA VAL A 101 -3.86 -38.38 51.96
C VAL A 101 -3.15 -38.30 53.32
N ILE A 102 -2.60 -37.15 53.70
CA ILE A 102 -1.98 -36.96 55.03
C ILE A 102 -2.99 -37.24 56.15
N LEU A 103 -4.22 -36.73 55.97
CA LEU A 103 -5.32 -36.93 56.93
C LEU A 103 -5.74 -38.42 57.01
N ALA A 104 -5.94 -39.06 55.85
CA ALA A 104 -6.38 -40.47 55.77
C ALA A 104 -5.37 -41.49 56.35
N LEU A 105 -4.06 -41.18 56.21
CA LEU A 105 -2.99 -42.01 56.78
C LEU A 105 -2.87 -41.88 58.31
N GLY A 106 -3.67 -41.04 58.95
CA GLY A 106 -3.65 -40.84 60.39
C GLY A 106 -2.42 -40.15 60.94
N VAL A 107 -1.52 -39.64 60.05
CA VAL A 107 -0.26 -38.99 60.44
C VAL A 107 -0.52 -37.72 61.24
N ALA A 108 -1.62 -37.06 60.96
CA ALA A 108 -2.04 -35.82 61.63
C ALA A 108 -2.87 -36.05 62.91
N GLY A 109 -3.21 -37.30 63.25
CA GLY A 109 -4.08 -37.64 64.38
C GLY A 109 -5.50 -38.08 63.95
N PRO A 110 -6.43 -38.29 64.90
CA PRO A 110 -7.79 -38.73 64.59
C PRO A 110 -8.54 -37.69 63.77
N THR A 111 -9.25 -38.15 62.73
CA THR A 111 -10.00 -37.30 61.84
C THR A 111 -11.49 -37.28 62.19
N PHE A 112 -12.06 -36.08 62.32
CA PHE A 112 -13.49 -35.85 62.49
C PHE A 112 -14.13 -35.46 61.17
N PRO A 113 -15.44 -35.73 60.92
CA PRO A 113 -16.12 -35.34 59.68
C PRO A 113 -15.96 -33.85 59.33
N ALA A 114 -15.90 -33.00 60.32
CA ALA A 114 -15.72 -31.55 60.16
C ALA A 114 -14.38 -31.16 59.54
N ILE A 115 -13.33 -31.97 59.64
CA ILE A 115 -12.04 -31.72 59.02
C ILE A 115 -12.13 -31.82 57.48
N TRP A 116 -12.97 -32.72 56.96
CA TRP A 116 -13.22 -32.85 55.52
C TRP A 116 -13.98 -31.66 54.95
N ILE A 117 -14.92 -31.07 55.72
CA ILE A 117 -15.60 -29.83 55.36
C ILE A 117 -14.60 -28.67 55.31
N THR A 118 -13.66 -28.60 56.27
CA THR A 118 -12.59 -27.61 56.30
C THR A 118 -11.68 -27.74 55.08
N LEU A 119 -11.37 -28.97 54.62
CA LEU A 119 -10.59 -29.22 53.42
C LEU A 119 -11.31 -28.71 52.16
N LEU A 120 -12.60 -28.97 52.04
CA LEU A 120 -13.40 -28.45 50.92
C LEU A 120 -13.40 -26.92 50.92
N PHE A 121 -13.53 -26.31 52.09
CA PHE A 121 -13.48 -24.85 52.24
C PHE A 121 -12.10 -24.29 51.88
N ASP A 122 -11.01 -24.95 52.26
CA ASP A 122 -9.63 -24.57 51.87
C ASP A 122 -9.43 -24.62 50.36
N ILE A 123 -9.93 -25.66 49.66
CA ILE A 123 -9.87 -25.79 48.22
C ILE A 123 -10.61 -24.61 47.55
N LEU A 124 -11.86 -24.32 47.98
CA LEU A 124 -12.66 -23.25 47.42
C LEU A 124 -12.02 -21.87 47.64
N LEU A 125 -11.52 -21.63 48.86
CA LEU A 125 -10.91 -20.36 49.24
C LEU A 125 -9.58 -20.15 48.50
N SER A 126 -8.75 -21.20 48.35
CA SER A 126 -7.50 -21.15 47.59
C SER A 126 -7.75 -20.86 46.12
N LEU A 127 -8.73 -21.52 45.50
CA LEU A 127 -9.08 -21.30 44.10
C LEU A 127 -9.57 -19.86 43.87
N SER A 128 -10.51 -19.41 44.72
CA SER A 128 -11.06 -18.06 44.66
C SER A 128 -9.98 -16.99 44.84
N GLY A 129 -9.08 -17.16 45.82
CA GLY A 129 -7.98 -16.25 46.09
C GLY A 129 -6.99 -16.14 44.93
N LEU A 130 -6.63 -17.28 44.34
CA LEU A 130 -5.74 -17.30 43.18
C LEU A 130 -6.35 -16.65 41.94
N VAL A 131 -7.65 -16.89 41.70
CA VAL A 131 -8.38 -16.24 40.59
C VAL A 131 -8.49 -14.73 40.81
N ILE A 132 -8.89 -14.29 42.00
CA ILE A 132 -8.96 -12.86 42.34
C ILE A 132 -7.61 -12.18 42.19
N MET A 133 -6.54 -12.82 42.66
CA MET A 133 -5.18 -12.30 42.51
C MET A 133 -4.79 -12.14 41.02
N ARG A 134 -5.12 -13.13 40.17
CA ARG A 134 -4.87 -13.02 38.72
C ARG A 134 -5.62 -11.87 38.07
N VAL A 135 -6.92 -11.73 38.41
CA VAL A 135 -7.75 -10.62 37.91
C VAL A 135 -7.20 -9.28 38.39
N ALA A 136 -6.86 -9.17 39.68
CA ALA A 136 -6.28 -7.94 40.23
C ALA A 136 -4.97 -7.54 39.54
N MET A 137 -4.08 -8.51 39.22
CA MET A 137 -2.85 -8.24 38.49
C MET A 137 -3.11 -7.70 37.07
N VAL A 138 -4.11 -8.24 36.36
CA VAL A 138 -4.51 -7.75 35.03
C VAL A 138 -5.06 -6.33 35.14
N VAL A 139 -5.98 -6.09 36.06
CA VAL A 139 -6.59 -4.76 36.27
C VAL A 139 -5.55 -3.70 36.64
N VAL A 140 -4.62 -4.02 37.54
CA VAL A 140 -3.53 -3.09 37.91
C VAL A 140 -2.61 -2.81 36.72
N TYR A 141 -2.29 -3.82 35.93
CA TYR A 141 -1.49 -3.66 34.72
C TYR A 141 -2.19 -2.73 33.72
N ASP A 142 -3.48 -2.98 33.44
CA ASP A 142 -4.26 -2.17 32.49
C ASP A 142 -4.42 -0.73 33.00
N TRP A 143 -4.66 -0.53 34.30
CA TRP A 143 -4.72 0.79 34.91
C TRP A 143 -3.40 1.58 34.79
N LEU A 144 -2.26 0.91 34.99
CA LEU A 144 -0.93 1.50 34.82
C LEU A 144 -0.66 1.87 33.36
N LYS A 145 -1.12 1.04 32.42
CA LYS A 145 -1.01 1.27 30.98
C LYS A 145 -1.84 2.50 30.55
N ASP A 146 -3.12 2.54 30.95
CA ASP A 146 -4.03 3.64 30.62
C ASP A 146 -3.56 4.98 31.20
N SER A 147 -3.03 4.96 32.42
CA SER A 147 -2.47 6.16 33.07
C SER A 147 -1.27 6.72 32.31
N ARG A 148 -0.51 5.89 31.60
CA ARG A 148 0.64 6.29 30.77
C ARG A 148 0.20 6.85 29.42
N GLN A 149 -0.81 6.27 28.79
CA GLN A 149 -1.33 6.69 27.49
C GLN A 149 -2.02 8.07 27.56
N ARG A 150 -2.66 8.42 28.68
CA ARG A 150 -3.31 9.75 28.86
C ARG A 150 -2.34 10.95 28.83
N HIS A 151 -1.04 10.73 28.87
CA HIS A 151 -0.03 11.79 28.88
C HIS A 151 0.77 11.88 27.56
N CYS A 152 0.55 10.98 26.60
CA CYS A 152 1.06 11.11 25.24
C CYS A 152 0.02 11.85 24.38
N LYS A 153 0.47 12.78 23.52
CA LYS A 153 -0.37 13.36 22.45
C LYS A 153 -0.60 12.29 21.36
N CYS A 154 -1.39 11.27 21.68
CA CYS A 154 -1.79 10.25 20.71
C CYS A 154 -3.03 10.71 19.97
N GLN A 155 -3.13 10.49 18.66
CA GLN A 155 -4.35 10.71 17.89
C GLN A 155 -5.40 9.67 18.28
N ARG A 156 -6.59 10.13 18.65
CA ARG A 156 -7.72 9.29 19.04
C ARG A 156 -8.51 8.89 17.80
N ILE A 157 -8.53 7.60 17.50
CA ILE A 157 -9.10 7.09 16.25
C ILE A 157 -10.26 6.13 16.47
N LEU A 158 -11.21 6.14 15.52
CA LEU A 158 -12.23 5.10 15.35
C LEU A 158 -11.87 4.23 14.17
N ILE A 159 -12.07 2.92 14.27
CA ILE A 159 -11.89 1.98 13.16
C ILE A 159 -13.25 1.79 12.47
N TYR A 160 -13.30 2.06 11.16
CA TYR A 160 -14.49 1.79 10.37
C TYR A 160 -14.64 0.29 10.09
N GLY A 161 -15.86 -0.23 10.32
CA GLY A 161 -16.19 -1.64 10.13
C GLY A 161 -15.91 -2.52 11.34
N THR A 162 -16.70 -3.58 11.50
CA THR A 162 -16.64 -4.55 12.60
C THR A 162 -16.14 -5.93 12.16
N GLY A 163 -15.55 -6.02 10.96
CA GLY A 163 -15.01 -7.26 10.41
C GLY A 163 -13.68 -7.68 11.06
N ASP A 164 -13.23 -8.90 10.75
CA ASP A 164 -12.01 -9.53 11.33
C ASP A 164 -10.75 -8.67 11.18
N LYS A 165 -10.61 -7.94 10.08
CA LYS A 165 -9.48 -7.04 9.86
C LYS A 165 -9.52 -5.82 10.76
N GLY A 166 -10.71 -5.25 11.03
CA GLY A 166 -10.87 -4.18 12.00
C GLY A 166 -10.44 -4.61 13.41
N VAL A 167 -10.83 -5.80 13.82
CA VAL A 167 -10.41 -6.40 15.11
C VAL A 167 -8.90 -6.64 15.15
N SER A 168 -8.33 -7.14 14.06
CA SER A 168 -6.88 -7.34 13.93
C SER A 168 -6.10 -6.03 14.07
N LEU A 169 -6.59 -4.93 13.48
CA LEU A 169 -6.00 -3.59 13.61
C LEU A 169 -6.01 -3.08 15.05
N VAL A 170 -7.08 -3.32 15.82
CA VAL A 170 -7.10 -2.99 17.25
C VAL A 170 -5.92 -3.65 17.96
N THR A 171 -5.71 -4.95 17.74
CA THR A 171 -4.62 -5.69 18.38
C THR A 171 -3.24 -5.16 17.98
N GLN A 172 -3.07 -4.78 16.71
CA GLN A 172 -1.82 -4.19 16.21
C GLN A 172 -1.56 -2.81 16.80
N LEU A 173 -2.61 -2.00 16.97
CA LEU A 173 -2.51 -0.61 17.45
C LEU A 173 -2.53 -0.49 18.97
N GLN A 174 -2.85 -1.54 19.73
CA GLN A 174 -2.88 -1.52 21.20
C GLN A 174 -1.58 -1.02 21.86
N ASN A 175 -0.43 -1.13 21.17
CA ASN A 175 0.86 -0.67 21.65
C ASN A 175 1.43 0.51 20.84
N SER A 176 0.62 1.15 19.99
CA SER A 176 1.04 2.32 19.23
C SER A 176 1.28 3.51 20.18
N GLN A 177 2.33 4.28 19.92
CA GLN A 177 2.59 5.55 20.62
C GLN A 177 1.93 6.74 19.91
N GLU A 178 1.48 6.54 18.67
CA GLU A 178 0.91 7.58 17.81
C GLU A 178 -0.62 7.56 17.81
N TYR A 179 -1.23 6.36 17.93
CA TYR A 179 -2.67 6.16 17.78
C TYR A 179 -3.29 5.49 19.00
N GLN A 180 -4.43 6.02 19.45
CA GLN A 180 -5.28 5.41 20.47
C GLN A 180 -6.61 5.02 19.86
N VAL A 181 -6.90 3.72 19.76
CA VAL A 181 -8.21 3.24 19.27
C VAL A 181 -9.25 3.45 20.37
N VAL A 182 -10.29 4.24 20.08
CA VAL A 182 -11.39 4.59 21.03
C VAL A 182 -12.58 3.68 20.82
N GLY A 183 -12.76 3.12 19.64
CA GLY A 183 -13.89 2.26 19.31
C GLY A 183 -13.98 1.93 17.83
N PHE A 184 -15.08 1.29 17.46
CA PHE A 184 -15.45 1.00 16.09
C PHE A 184 -16.55 1.96 15.63
N LEU A 185 -16.63 2.19 14.32
CA LEU A 185 -17.68 2.99 13.68
C LEU A 185 -18.39 2.17 12.60
N THR A 186 -19.71 2.18 12.58
CA THR A 186 -20.52 1.48 11.56
C THR A 186 -21.63 2.38 11.03
N TYR A 187 -22.09 2.10 9.81
CA TYR A 187 -23.29 2.72 9.29
C TYR A 187 -24.56 2.08 9.92
N GLY A 188 -25.50 2.91 10.35
CA GLY A 188 -26.78 2.47 10.90
C GLY A 188 -26.73 2.00 12.37
N LYS A 189 -27.93 1.88 12.98
CA LYS A 189 -28.09 1.63 14.42
C LYS A 189 -28.05 0.18 14.85
N THR A 190 -27.83 -0.76 13.95
CA THR A 190 -27.96 -2.21 14.21
C THR A 190 -27.04 -2.69 15.34
N LEU A 191 -25.85 -2.12 15.47
CA LEU A 191 -24.85 -2.49 16.48
C LEU A 191 -24.71 -1.44 17.60
N LYS A 192 -25.70 -0.55 17.77
CA LYS A 192 -25.69 0.44 18.84
C LYS A 192 -25.58 -0.24 20.21
N ASN A 193 -24.72 0.29 21.07
CA ASN A 193 -24.45 -0.22 22.43
C ASN A 193 -23.81 -1.63 22.50
N HIS A 194 -23.25 -2.15 21.40
CA HIS A 194 -22.45 -3.37 21.45
C HIS A 194 -20.98 -3.03 21.75
N MET A 195 -20.27 -4.00 22.29
CA MET A 195 -18.83 -3.94 22.49
C MET A 195 -18.16 -5.03 21.64
N LEU A 196 -17.08 -4.67 20.97
CA LEU A 196 -16.26 -5.57 20.15
C LEU A 196 -14.80 -5.41 20.58
N ALA A 197 -14.12 -6.52 20.92
CA ALA A 197 -12.75 -6.49 21.45
C ALA A 197 -12.58 -5.50 22.63
N ASP A 198 -13.55 -5.48 23.55
CA ASP A 198 -13.62 -4.58 24.72
C ASP A 198 -13.71 -3.08 24.39
N LEU A 199 -14.01 -2.73 23.13
CA LEU A 199 -14.21 -1.37 22.68
C LEU A 199 -15.67 -1.12 22.25
N PRO A 200 -16.22 0.09 22.48
CA PRO A 200 -17.59 0.43 22.10
C PRO A 200 -17.74 0.53 20.57
N VAL A 201 -18.91 0.14 20.07
CA VAL A 201 -19.30 0.34 18.67
C VAL A 201 -20.18 1.57 18.57
N TYR A 202 -19.71 2.57 17.85
CA TYR A 202 -20.43 3.79 17.50
C TYR A 202 -21.12 3.61 16.15
N TYR A 203 -22.12 4.45 15.89
CA TYR A 203 -22.83 4.47 14.62
C TYR A 203 -22.93 5.89 14.07
N PHE A 204 -23.11 5.99 12.76
CA PHE A 204 -23.47 7.22 12.09
C PHE A 204 -24.57 6.94 11.05
N GLU A 205 -25.42 7.92 10.81
CA GLU A 205 -26.43 7.98 9.74
C GLU A 205 -26.43 9.37 9.11
N THR A 206 -26.07 10.37 9.90
CA THR A 206 -26.07 11.78 9.52
C THR A 206 -24.74 12.44 9.90
N GLU A 207 -24.48 13.59 9.30
CA GLU A 207 -23.34 14.45 9.63
C GLU A 207 -23.29 14.83 11.11
N GLU A 208 -24.46 15.07 11.73
CA GLU A 208 -24.55 15.43 13.15
C GLU A 208 -23.98 14.33 14.07
N ASN A 209 -24.14 13.06 13.69
CA ASN A 209 -23.55 11.96 14.45
C ASN A 209 -22.02 12.02 14.40
N VAL A 210 -21.44 12.35 13.24
CA VAL A 210 -19.99 12.46 13.07
C VAL A 210 -19.45 13.68 13.84
N LYS A 211 -20.16 14.83 13.77
CA LYS A 211 -19.85 16.04 14.57
C LYS A 211 -19.88 15.75 16.07
N TYR A 212 -20.86 14.99 16.54
CA TYR A 212 -20.96 14.58 17.94
C TYR A 212 -19.75 13.73 18.35
N LEU A 213 -19.34 12.76 17.54
CA LEU A 213 -18.19 11.92 17.83
C LEU A 213 -16.90 12.74 17.89
N HIS A 214 -16.71 13.68 16.97
CA HIS A 214 -15.57 14.57 16.98
C HIS A 214 -15.53 15.45 18.23
N ASN A 215 -16.60 16.22 18.49
CA ASN A 215 -16.62 17.25 19.52
C ASN A 215 -16.79 16.69 20.95
N CYS A 216 -17.63 15.64 21.13
CA CYS A 216 -17.96 15.11 22.46
C CYS A 216 -17.13 13.90 22.86
N LYS A 217 -16.49 13.21 21.92
CA LYS A 217 -15.66 12.04 22.19
C LYS A 217 -14.17 12.30 21.91
N ASP A 218 -13.82 13.52 21.49
CA ASP A 218 -12.45 13.92 21.14
C ASP A 218 -11.82 12.93 20.13
N ILE A 219 -12.52 12.64 19.05
CA ILE A 219 -12.01 11.79 17.96
C ILE A 219 -11.27 12.67 16.97
N ASP A 220 -10.01 12.31 16.67
CA ASP A 220 -9.15 13.05 15.76
C ASP A 220 -9.19 12.49 14.34
N ALA A 221 -9.44 11.18 14.18
CA ALA A 221 -9.45 10.55 12.87
C ALA A 221 -10.31 9.27 12.82
N ILE A 222 -10.70 8.90 11.58
CA ILE A 222 -11.34 7.63 11.27
C ILE A 222 -10.37 6.79 10.42
N LEU A 223 -10.11 5.55 10.85
CA LEU A 223 -9.22 4.61 10.18
C LEU A 223 -10.03 3.54 9.45
N PHE A 224 -9.87 3.46 8.13
CA PHE A 224 -10.40 2.38 7.31
C PHE A 224 -9.43 1.20 7.26
N ALA A 225 -9.94 -0.01 7.45
CA ALA A 225 -9.16 -1.24 7.31
C ALA A 225 -8.86 -1.58 5.85
N HIS A 226 -9.72 -1.12 4.94
CA HIS A 226 -9.60 -1.36 3.50
C HIS A 226 -9.91 -0.11 2.69
N VAL A 227 -9.18 0.05 1.57
CA VAL A 227 -9.46 1.09 0.56
C VAL A 227 -10.87 0.93 -0.04
N HIS A 228 -11.36 -0.30 -0.19
CA HIS A 228 -12.70 -0.58 -0.72
C HIS A 228 -13.81 0.02 0.17
N GLU A 229 -13.71 -0.18 1.48
CA GLU A 229 -14.66 0.40 2.45
C GLU A 229 -14.66 1.94 2.40
N ALA A 230 -13.48 2.54 2.27
CA ALA A 230 -13.37 3.98 2.12
C ALA A 230 -14.03 4.50 0.84
N ARG A 231 -13.96 3.72 -0.25
CA ARG A 231 -14.63 4.06 -1.52
C ARG A 231 -16.16 3.97 -1.41
N GLU A 232 -16.69 2.97 -0.74
CA GLU A 232 -18.13 2.82 -0.53
C GLU A 232 -18.70 3.95 0.33
N GLU A 233 -17.95 4.42 1.31
CA GLU A 233 -18.35 5.51 2.22
C GLU A 233 -17.93 6.90 1.74
N GLN A 234 -17.45 7.02 0.50
CA GLN A 234 -16.93 8.27 -0.06
C GLN A 234 -17.97 9.40 -0.09
N GLU A 235 -19.21 9.11 -0.50
CA GLU A 235 -20.29 10.09 -0.61
C GLU A 235 -20.97 10.37 0.76
N ARG A 236 -20.66 9.61 1.78
CA ARG A 236 -21.28 9.71 3.11
C ARG A 236 -20.25 10.04 4.18
N LEU A 237 -19.60 9.03 4.75
CA LEU A 237 -18.73 9.20 5.90
C LEU A 237 -17.52 10.10 5.60
N ILE A 238 -16.86 9.92 4.45
CA ILE A 238 -15.70 10.75 4.09
C ILE A 238 -16.11 12.21 3.89
N HIS A 239 -17.25 12.44 3.26
CA HIS A 239 -17.82 13.79 3.13
C HIS A 239 -18.09 14.43 4.50
N TYR A 240 -18.78 13.71 5.40
CA TYR A 240 -19.04 14.19 6.77
C TYR A 240 -17.77 14.43 7.57
N CYS A 241 -16.74 13.60 7.40
CA CYS A 241 -15.45 13.81 8.04
C CYS A 241 -14.79 15.10 7.56
N THR A 242 -14.87 15.37 6.27
CA THR A 242 -14.33 16.58 5.66
C THR A 242 -14.99 17.83 6.22
N ASP A 243 -16.32 17.84 6.30
CA ASP A 243 -17.11 18.96 6.84
C ASP A 243 -16.82 19.22 8.33
N CYS A 244 -16.37 18.19 9.05
CA CYS A 244 -16.01 18.28 10.47
C CYS A 244 -14.51 18.47 10.71
N ASN A 245 -13.67 18.59 9.67
CA ASN A 245 -12.22 18.61 9.76
C ASN A 245 -11.63 17.38 10.48
N LEU A 246 -12.26 16.22 10.32
CA LEU A 246 -11.86 14.95 10.86
C LEU A 246 -10.93 14.24 9.87
N LYS A 247 -9.76 13.82 10.30
CA LYS A 247 -8.82 13.12 9.41
C LYS A 247 -9.34 11.74 9.02
N VAL A 248 -9.14 11.39 7.76
CA VAL A 248 -9.43 10.05 7.25
C VAL A 248 -8.13 9.31 6.97
N LEU A 249 -7.96 8.16 7.63
CA LEU A 249 -6.77 7.34 7.57
C LEU A 249 -7.07 6.01 6.90
N ILE A 250 -6.06 5.43 6.25
CA ILE A 250 -6.12 4.08 5.68
C ILE A 250 -5.01 3.23 6.29
N ALA A 251 -5.37 2.03 6.71
CA ALA A 251 -4.41 1.02 7.10
C ALA A 251 -3.73 0.42 5.85
N PRO A 252 -2.41 0.12 5.91
CA PRO A 252 -1.71 -0.55 4.81
C PRO A 252 -2.30 -1.95 4.56
N SER A 253 -2.40 -2.36 3.30
CA SER A 253 -2.73 -3.76 2.97
C SER A 253 -1.59 -4.67 3.40
N ILE A 254 -1.93 -5.79 4.06
CA ILE A 254 -0.95 -6.76 4.57
C ILE A 254 -0.27 -7.54 3.43
N ASP A 255 -0.72 -7.38 2.19
CA ASP A 255 -0.34 -8.21 1.05
C ASP A 255 0.97 -7.83 0.34
N GLU A 256 1.69 -6.82 0.81
CA GLU A 256 3.03 -6.51 0.29
C GLU A 256 4.12 -7.18 1.15
N VAL A 257 4.30 -8.47 0.94
CA VAL A 257 5.50 -9.19 1.41
C VAL A 257 6.61 -8.98 0.37
N VAL A 258 7.48 -8.03 0.61
CA VAL A 258 8.71 -7.86 -0.16
C VAL A 258 9.83 -8.63 0.57
N ASP A 259 10.46 -9.59 -0.10
CA ASP A 259 11.57 -10.42 0.43
C ASP A 259 11.28 -11.19 1.74
N GLY A 260 10.07 -11.71 1.93
CA GLY A 260 9.72 -12.47 3.14
C GLY A 260 9.72 -11.63 4.42
N LYS A 261 9.91 -10.33 4.34
CA LYS A 261 9.76 -9.38 5.45
C LYS A 261 8.52 -8.53 5.23
N VAL A 262 7.61 -8.60 6.17
CA VAL A 262 6.46 -7.69 6.25
C VAL A 262 7.02 -6.28 6.49
N GLN A 263 7.12 -5.46 5.44
CA GLN A 263 7.36 -4.04 5.65
C GLN A 263 6.11 -3.47 6.36
N ARG A 264 6.31 -2.96 7.57
CA ARG A 264 5.27 -2.19 8.26
C ARG A 264 5.10 -0.87 7.51
N GLN A 265 4.20 -0.85 6.56
CA GLN A 265 3.75 0.43 6.00
C GLN A 265 3.03 1.21 7.11
N ALA A 266 3.33 2.49 7.22
CA ALA A 266 2.69 3.35 8.20
C ALA A 266 1.23 3.61 7.80
N ILE A 267 0.35 3.75 8.78
CA ILE A 267 -0.98 4.31 8.59
C ILE A 267 -0.80 5.69 7.96
N ARG A 268 -1.55 5.98 6.91
CA ARG A 268 -1.46 7.25 6.18
C ARG A 268 -2.83 7.89 5.96
N GLU A 269 -2.83 9.18 5.71
CA GLU A 269 -4.04 9.87 5.29
C GLU A 269 -4.51 9.36 3.92
N ILE A 270 -5.83 9.32 3.73
CA ILE A 270 -6.46 8.94 2.46
C ILE A 270 -6.06 9.93 1.37
N ARG A 271 -5.74 9.41 0.21
CA ARG A 271 -5.42 10.22 -0.97
C ARG A 271 -6.53 10.10 -1.99
N ILE A 272 -6.65 11.10 -2.86
CA ILE A 272 -7.63 11.09 -3.94
C ILE A 272 -7.44 9.86 -4.86
N GLU A 273 -6.21 9.40 -5.01
CA GLU A 273 -5.88 8.21 -5.79
C GLU A 273 -6.55 6.94 -5.24
N ASP A 274 -6.72 6.85 -3.92
CA ASP A 274 -7.39 5.73 -3.25
C ASP A 274 -8.89 5.71 -3.54
N LEU A 275 -9.49 6.88 -3.77
CA LEU A 275 -10.92 7.06 -3.98
C LEU A 275 -11.37 6.95 -5.46
N LEU A 276 -10.45 7.01 -6.41
CA LEU A 276 -10.79 6.99 -7.85
C LEU A 276 -11.30 5.63 -8.38
N GLY A 277 -11.64 4.70 -7.50
CA GLY A 277 -12.58 3.62 -7.78
C GLY A 277 -12.09 2.51 -8.73
N ARG A 278 -10.77 2.30 -8.89
CA ARG A 278 -10.26 1.22 -9.72
C ARG A 278 -9.97 -0.03 -8.87
N GLU A 279 -10.52 -1.18 -9.29
CA GLU A 279 -10.17 -2.47 -8.70
C GLU A 279 -8.70 -2.79 -8.97
N GLU A 280 -8.03 -3.34 -7.96
CA GLU A 280 -6.64 -3.77 -8.09
C GLU A 280 -6.56 -4.95 -9.07
N ILE A 281 -5.69 -4.84 -10.07
CA ILE A 281 -5.55 -5.85 -11.11
C ILE A 281 -4.75 -7.03 -10.54
N LYS A 282 -5.32 -8.22 -10.63
CA LYS A 282 -4.62 -9.46 -10.28
C LYS A 282 -3.70 -9.86 -11.43
N ILE A 283 -2.40 -9.78 -11.22
CA ILE A 283 -1.36 -10.16 -12.17
C ILE A 283 -0.53 -11.30 -11.55
N SER A 284 -0.20 -12.31 -12.33
CA SER A 284 0.71 -13.38 -11.90
C SER A 284 2.14 -12.87 -11.82
N MET A 285 2.55 -12.45 -10.62
CA MET A 285 3.90 -11.92 -10.40
C MET A 285 4.98 -12.98 -10.61
N ASP A 286 4.68 -14.27 -10.41
CA ASP A 286 5.66 -15.34 -10.53
C ASP A 286 6.19 -15.50 -11.95
N GLU A 287 5.33 -15.42 -12.96
CA GLU A 287 5.73 -15.47 -14.37
C GLU A 287 6.53 -14.25 -14.80
N ILE A 288 6.13 -13.07 -14.35
CA ILE A 288 6.87 -11.83 -14.60
C ILE A 288 8.26 -11.91 -13.99
N ILE A 289 8.37 -12.28 -12.71
CA ILE A 289 9.63 -12.41 -12.01
C ILE A 289 10.55 -13.42 -12.72
N ALA A 290 10.01 -14.58 -13.10
CA ALA A 290 10.76 -15.63 -13.80
C ALA A 290 11.33 -15.13 -15.14
N ASN A 291 10.56 -14.30 -15.87
CA ASN A 291 10.99 -13.75 -17.17
C ASN A 291 12.16 -12.76 -17.06
N PHE A 292 12.25 -12.00 -15.97
CA PHE A 292 13.28 -10.96 -15.79
C PHE A 292 14.44 -11.36 -14.88
N ARG A 293 14.27 -12.41 -14.06
CA ARG A 293 15.31 -12.89 -13.15
C ARG A 293 16.62 -13.20 -13.87
N GLY A 294 17.74 -12.76 -13.30
CA GLY A 294 19.08 -13.01 -13.82
C GLY A 294 19.44 -12.26 -15.09
N LYS A 295 18.57 -11.39 -15.62
CA LYS A 295 18.84 -10.58 -16.82
C LYS A 295 19.45 -9.22 -16.48
N THR A 296 20.24 -8.69 -17.42
CA THR A 296 20.65 -7.28 -17.43
C THR A 296 19.56 -6.48 -18.14
N ILE A 297 19.00 -5.48 -17.44
CA ILE A 297 17.87 -4.67 -17.94
C ILE A 297 18.28 -3.21 -18.01
N LEU A 298 18.00 -2.56 -19.15
CA LEU A 298 18.16 -1.13 -19.34
C LEU A 298 16.80 -0.44 -19.28
N VAL A 299 16.67 0.59 -18.45
CA VAL A 299 15.50 1.47 -18.41
C VAL A 299 15.92 2.86 -18.86
N THR A 300 15.40 3.34 -20.00
CA THR A 300 15.59 4.73 -20.44
C THR A 300 14.44 5.59 -19.92
N GLY A 301 14.72 6.86 -19.59
CA GLY A 301 13.75 7.67 -18.84
C GLY A 301 13.57 7.17 -17.40
N ALA A 302 14.63 6.58 -16.84
CA ALA A 302 14.63 5.89 -15.56
C ALA A 302 14.30 6.80 -14.35
N ALA A 303 14.53 8.09 -14.47
CA ALA A 303 14.24 9.09 -13.45
C ALA A 303 12.83 9.69 -13.58
N GLY A 304 12.09 9.36 -14.64
CA GLY A 304 10.69 9.73 -14.84
C GLY A 304 9.72 8.90 -13.99
N SER A 305 8.44 9.29 -13.94
CA SER A 305 7.44 8.64 -13.10
C SER A 305 7.23 7.15 -13.41
N ILE A 306 7.20 6.77 -14.70
CA ILE A 306 7.07 5.35 -15.12
C ILE A 306 8.40 4.62 -14.99
N GLY A 307 9.50 5.24 -15.48
CA GLY A 307 10.82 4.59 -15.46
C GLY A 307 11.32 4.31 -14.05
N SER A 308 11.13 5.23 -13.09
CA SER A 308 11.54 5.02 -11.71
C SER A 308 10.74 3.91 -11.03
N GLU A 309 9.44 3.81 -11.33
CA GLU A 309 8.62 2.72 -10.79
C GLU A 309 8.96 1.37 -11.40
N LEU A 310 9.25 1.30 -12.72
CA LEU A 310 9.79 0.09 -13.33
C LEU A 310 11.09 -0.34 -12.63
N CYS A 311 12.00 0.62 -12.34
CA CYS A 311 13.24 0.32 -11.62
C CYS A 311 12.96 -0.23 -10.22
N ARG A 312 12.00 0.34 -9.46
CA ARG A 312 11.61 -0.16 -8.12
C ARG A 312 11.08 -1.59 -8.17
N GLN A 313 10.19 -1.88 -9.11
CA GLN A 313 9.61 -3.22 -9.24
C GLN A 313 10.66 -4.24 -9.71
N LEU A 314 11.44 -3.91 -10.74
CA LEU A 314 12.52 -4.78 -11.23
C LEU A 314 13.60 -5.06 -10.17
N ALA A 315 13.83 -4.12 -9.24
CA ALA A 315 14.76 -4.29 -8.13
C ALA A 315 14.41 -5.47 -7.23
N THR A 316 13.12 -5.86 -7.17
CA THR A 316 12.64 -6.99 -6.36
C THR A 316 12.66 -8.34 -7.09
N PHE A 317 12.95 -8.37 -8.41
CA PHE A 317 12.81 -9.58 -9.23
C PHE A 317 14.09 -10.42 -9.32
N GLY A 318 15.15 -10.03 -8.63
CA GLY A 318 16.43 -10.73 -8.71
C GLY A 318 17.11 -10.60 -10.08
N VAL A 319 17.01 -9.44 -10.69
CA VAL A 319 17.72 -9.12 -11.94
C VAL A 319 19.23 -9.18 -11.73
N LYS A 320 20.00 -9.52 -12.76
CA LYS A 320 21.47 -9.57 -12.69
C LYS A 320 22.06 -8.17 -12.52
N GLU A 321 21.54 -7.22 -13.27
CA GLU A 321 22.00 -5.84 -13.28
C GLU A 321 20.92 -4.93 -13.84
N LEU A 322 20.72 -3.76 -13.23
CA LEU A 322 19.76 -2.76 -13.66
C LEU A 322 20.50 -1.48 -14.10
N VAL A 323 20.39 -1.11 -15.37
CA VAL A 323 21.00 0.10 -15.92
C VAL A 323 19.94 1.19 -16.03
N LEU A 324 20.11 2.28 -15.28
CA LEU A 324 19.21 3.43 -15.26
C LEU A 324 19.77 4.51 -16.19
N PHE A 325 19.06 4.85 -17.25
CA PHE A 325 19.50 5.85 -18.22
C PHE A 325 18.51 7.02 -18.28
N ASP A 326 18.97 8.23 -17.98
CA ASP A 326 18.15 9.45 -18.03
C ASP A 326 19.04 10.68 -18.26
N ASN A 327 18.48 11.75 -18.83
CA ASN A 327 19.19 13.02 -19.00
C ASN A 327 19.04 13.97 -17.81
N SER A 328 18.18 13.65 -16.85
CA SER A 328 17.83 14.49 -15.70
C SER A 328 18.66 14.09 -14.46
N GLU A 329 19.69 14.88 -14.13
CA GLU A 329 20.66 14.55 -13.08
C GLU A 329 20.00 14.45 -11.69
N THR A 330 19.31 15.50 -11.23
CA THR A 330 18.73 15.54 -9.89
C THR A 330 17.67 14.44 -9.63
N PRO A 331 16.70 14.17 -10.52
CA PRO A 331 15.82 13.04 -10.38
C PRO A 331 16.55 11.69 -10.38
N MET A 332 17.64 11.55 -11.16
CA MET A 332 18.48 10.35 -11.17
C MET A 332 19.19 10.14 -9.83
N HIS A 333 19.67 11.21 -9.21
CA HIS A 333 20.28 11.16 -7.90
C HIS A 333 19.27 10.67 -6.84
N ASN A 334 18.04 11.18 -6.89
CA ASN A 334 16.98 10.79 -5.94
C ASN A 334 16.64 9.30 -6.04
N ILE A 335 16.44 8.76 -7.26
CA ILE A 335 16.16 7.33 -7.43
C ILE A 335 17.37 6.47 -7.05
N ARG A 336 18.58 6.95 -7.29
CA ARG A 336 19.82 6.28 -6.86
C ARG A 336 19.82 6.09 -5.32
N LEU A 337 19.64 7.16 -4.55
CA LEU A 337 19.61 7.10 -3.09
C LEU A 337 18.51 6.15 -2.60
N GLU A 338 17.32 6.22 -3.19
CA GLU A 338 16.21 5.34 -2.84
C GLU A 338 16.54 3.86 -3.06
N LEU A 339 17.17 3.52 -4.19
CA LEU A 339 17.54 2.12 -4.49
C LEU A 339 18.69 1.64 -3.61
N GLU A 340 19.67 2.48 -3.28
CA GLU A 340 20.76 2.17 -2.34
C GLU A 340 20.21 1.83 -0.95
N ASP A 341 19.27 2.62 -0.47
CA ASP A 341 18.68 2.44 0.86
C ASP A 341 17.76 1.20 0.95
N ARG A 342 16.91 1.00 -0.06
CA ARG A 342 15.89 -0.07 -0.03
C ARG A 342 16.42 -1.43 -0.49
N TYR A 343 17.37 -1.45 -1.43
CA TYR A 343 17.84 -2.66 -2.09
C TYR A 343 19.38 -2.75 -2.08
N PRO A 344 20.02 -2.88 -0.92
CA PRO A 344 21.49 -2.84 -0.79
C PRO A 344 22.23 -3.96 -1.54
N ASN A 345 21.55 -5.04 -1.90
CA ASN A 345 22.12 -6.15 -2.67
C ASN A 345 21.88 -6.04 -4.19
N LEU A 346 21.16 -5.03 -4.65
CA LEU A 346 20.89 -4.83 -6.07
C LEU A 346 22.14 -4.25 -6.75
N LYS A 347 22.60 -4.91 -7.81
CA LYS A 347 23.58 -4.31 -8.71
C LYS A 347 22.86 -3.39 -9.69
N PHE A 348 23.02 -2.08 -9.53
CA PHE A 348 22.45 -1.11 -10.47
C PHE A 348 23.45 -0.02 -10.81
N ILE A 349 23.26 0.60 -11.99
CA ILE A 349 24.20 1.59 -12.55
C ILE A 349 23.38 2.78 -13.06
N PRO A 350 23.47 3.95 -12.41
CA PRO A 350 22.90 5.18 -12.92
C PRO A 350 23.81 5.75 -14.03
N VAL A 351 23.21 6.07 -15.17
CA VAL A 351 23.90 6.64 -16.34
C VAL A 351 23.19 7.91 -16.76
N ILE A 352 23.88 9.04 -16.68
CA ILE A 352 23.38 10.30 -17.27
C ILE A 352 23.66 10.30 -18.76
N GLY A 353 22.59 10.48 -19.54
CA GLY A 353 22.67 10.52 -20.99
C GLY A 353 21.34 10.80 -21.66
N ASP A 354 21.39 11.24 -22.91
CA ASP A 354 20.23 11.57 -23.72
C ASP A 354 20.07 10.54 -24.85
N VAL A 355 18.84 10.04 -25.08
CA VAL A 355 18.53 9.07 -26.14
C VAL A 355 18.76 9.63 -27.55
N ARG A 356 18.86 10.95 -27.69
CA ARG A 356 19.23 11.63 -28.93
C ARG A 356 20.72 11.48 -29.29
N MET A 357 21.55 11.13 -28.30
CA MET A 357 23.01 11.05 -28.41
C MET A 357 23.46 9.62 -28.69
N ILE A 358 23.57 9.27 -30.00
CA ILE A 358 23.96 7.94 -30.47
C ILE A 358 25.27 7.43 -29.82
N PRO A 359 26.37 8.21 -29.72
CA PRO A 359 27.61 7.73 -29.10
C PRO A 359 27.42 7.35 -27.60
N ARG A 360 26.54 8.04 -26.89
CA ARG A 360 26.25 7.74 -25.48
C ARG A 360 25.46 6.46 -25.34
N LEU A 361 24.46 6.26 -26.19
CA LEU A 361 23.72 4.99 -26.26
C LEU A 361 24.67 3.83 -26.64
N ASP A 362 25.50 4.01 -27.65
CA ASP A 362 26.46 3.00 -28.06
C ASP A 362 27.37 2.56 -26.91
N PHE A 363 27.92 3.51 -26.15
CA PHE A 363 28.71 3.22 -24.97
C PHE A 363 27.95 2.34 -23.98
N VAL A 364 26.69 2.68 -23.70
CA VAL A 364 25.85 1.94 -22.72
C VAL A 364 25.56 0.53 -23.22
N PHE A 365 25.08 0.37 -24.43
CA PHE A 365 24.77 -0.94 -25.00
C PHE A 365 25.99 -1.84 -25.12
N ARG A 366 27.13 -1.30 -25.56
CA ARG A 366 28.39 -2.04 -25.67
C ARG A 366 28.91 -2.50 -24.31
N THR A 367 28.83 -1.61 -23.30
CA THR A 367 29.39 -1.87 -21.94
C THR A 367 28.56 -2.84 -21.16
N TYR A 368 27.23 -2.66 -21.12
CA TYR A 368 26.35 -3.40 -20.23
C TYR A 368 25.60 -4.55 -20.90
N ARG A 369 25.52 -4.58 -22.24
CA ARG A 369 24.89 -5.65 -23.02
C ARG A 369 23.50 -6.01 -22.49
N PRO A 370 22.54 -5.09 -22.43
CA PRO A 370 21.22 -5.35 -21.89
C PRO A 370 20.48 -6.42 -22.71
N GLN A 371 19.81 -7.33 -22.03
CA GLN A 371 18.97 -8.35 -22.66
C GLN A 371 17.54 -7.83 -22.87
N VAL A 372 17.08 -6.94 -21.98
CA VAL A 372 15.77 -6.29 -22.09
C VAL A 372 15.93 -4.78 -21.94
N VAL A 373 15.20 -4.03 -22.76
CA VAL A 373 15.17 -2.57 -22.73
C VAL A 373 13.75 -2.08 -22.51
N PHE A 374 13.51 -1.36 -21.42
CA PHE A 374 12.30 -0.57 -21.23
C PHE A 374 12.55 0.86 -21.65
N HIS A 375 11.88 1.31 -22.71
CA HIS A 375 12.04 2.64 -23.27
C HIS A 375 10.89 3.56 -22.81
N ALA A 376 11.11 4.29 -21.71
CA ALA A 376 10.18 5.26 -21.16
C ALA A 376 10.64 6.72 -21.33
N ALA A 377 11.79 6.96 -21.96
CA ALA A 377 12.28 8.31 -22.26
C ALA A 377 11.43 8.97 -23.35
N ALA A 378 10.75 10.05 -23.02
CA ALA A 378 9.94 10.84 -23.95
C ALA A 378 9.56 12.20 -23.34
N TYR A 379 9.32 13.20 -24.18
CA TYR A 379 8.61 14.41 -23.79
C TYR A 379 7.10 14.19 -23.89
N LYS A 380 6.34 14.58 -22.85
CA LYS A 380 4.92 14.24 -22.70
C LYS A 380 3.95 15.43 -22.55
N HIS A 381 4.45 16.62 -22.24
CA HIS A 381 3.61 17.78 -21.95
C HIS A 381 3.11 18.43 -23.26
N VAL A 382 1.82 18.22 -23.59
CA VAL A 382 1.22 18.64 -24.85
C VAL A 382 1.43 20.14 -25.12
N PRO A 383 1.07 21.10 -24.24
CA PRO A 383 1.24 22.52 -24.55
C PRO A 383 2.70 22.91 -24.81
N LEU A 384 3.62 22.35 -24.00
CA LEU A 384 5.04 22.65 -24.16
C LEU A 384 5.61 22.10 -25.48
N MET A 385 5.10 20.93 -25.93
CA MET A 385 5.53 20.34 -27.21
C MET A 385 4.88 21.01 -28.43
N GLU A 386 3.72 21.63 -28.29
CA GLU A 386 3.18 22.52 -29.31
C GLU A 386 4.09 23.75 -29.57
N GLU A 387 4.68 24.27 -28.49
CA GLU A 387 5.66 25.38 -28.57
C GLU A 387 7.04 24.93 -29.06
N ASN A 388 7.44 23.70 -28.71
CA ASN A 388 8.78 23.16 -28.99
C ASN A 388 8.71 21.89 -29.84
N SER A 389 8.08 21.99 -31.00
CA SER A 389 7.71 20.85 -31.85
C SER A 389 8.90 20.05 -32.36
N CYS A 390 10.03 20.71 -32.74
CA CYS A 390 11.24 20.03 -33.16
C CYS A 390 11.85 19.18 -32.02
N GLU A 391 11.86 19.69 -30.80
CA GLU A 391 12.36 18.95 -29.63
C GLU A 391 11.52 17.70 -29.36
N ALA A 392 10.18 17.79 -29.56
CA ALA A 392 9.30 16.64 -29.45
C ALA A 392 9.65 15.53 -30.46
N VAL A 393 9.92 15.90 -31.73
CA VAL A 393 10.31 14.95 -32.77
C VAL A 393 11.67 14.34 -32.46
N LEU A 394 12.67 15.19 -32.14
CA LEU A 394 14.03 14.72 -31.84
C LEU A 394 14.04 13.74 -30.63
N ALA A 395 13.31 14.05 -29.58
CA ALA A 395 13.27 13.17 -28.39
C ALA A 395 12.43 11.92 -28.64
N ASN A 396 11.18 12.07 -29.13
CA ASN A 396 10.24 10.98 -29.18
C ASN A 396 10.38 10.10 -30.43
N VAL A 397 10.75 10.66 -31.60
CA VAL A 397 10.91 9.90 -32.84
C VAL A 397 12.35 9.47 -33.00
N ALA A 398 13.27 10.42 -33.14
CA ALA A 398 14.69 10.10 -33.37
C ALA A 398 15.28 9.36 -32.16
N GLY A 399 14.95 9.76 -30.92
CA GLY A 399 15.39 9.05 -29.71
C GLY A 399 14.91 7.62 -29.66
N SER A 400 13.61 7.35 -29.95
CA SER A 400 13.08 5.98 -30.01
C SER A 400 13.71 5.15 -31.11
N ARG A 401 13.94 5.73 -32.30
CA ARG A 401 14.67 5.08 -33.38
C ARG A 401 16.09 4.68 -32.93
N ASN A 402 16.84 5.61 -32.36
CA ASN A 402 18.20 5.35 -31.90
C ASN A 402 18.27 4.19 -30.91
N VAL A 403 17.33 4.14 -29.95
CA VAL A 403 17.25 3.04 -28.98
C VAL A 403 16.90 1.72 -29.67
N ALA A 404 15.92 1.71 -30.60
CA ALA A 404 15.54 0.51 -31.34
C ALA A 404 16.68 -0.03 -32.23
N ASP A 405 17.39 0.86 -32.94
CA ASP A 405 18.53 0.49 -33.77
C ASP A 405 19.66 -0.12 -32.92
N LYS A 406 19.96 0.45 -31.75
CA LYS A 406 20.92 -0.13 -30.81
C LYS A 406 20.48 -1.47 -30.25
N CYS A 407 19.18 -1.68 -30.04
CA CYS A 407 18.67 -2.99 -29.64
C CYS A 407 18.99 -4.07 -30.66
N ILE A 408 18.89 -3.76 -31.95
CA ILE A 408 19.24 -4.70 -33.02
C ILE A 408 20.75 -4.90 -33.08
N GLU A 409 21.53 -3.81 -33.10
CA GLU A 409 22.99 -3.82 -33.22
C GLU A 409 23.66 -4.65 -32.11
N TYR A 410 23.08 -4.62 -30.91
CA TYR A 410 23.61 -5.31 -29.73
C TYR A 410 22.83 -6.57 -29.32
N ASP A 411 21.98 -7.11 -30.21
CA ASP A 411 21.28 -8.36 -30.05
C ASP A 411 20.38 -8.42 -28.80
N VAL A 412 19.74 -7.32 -28.45
CA VAL A 412 18.75 -7.26 -27.35
C VAL A 412 17.60 -8.24 -27.61
N GLU A 413 17.21 -9.01 -26.63
CA GLU A 413 16.11 -9.99 -26.77
C GLU A 413 14.77 -9.29 -27.00
N LYS A 414 14.49 -8.24 -26.20
CA LYS A 414 13.20 -7.55 -26.20
C LYS A 414 13.35 -6.05 -25.87
N MET A 415 12.68 -5.21 -26.66
CA MET A 415 12.48 -3.80 -26.35
C MET A 415 11.01 -3.51 -26.09
N VAL A 416 10.71 -2.89 -24.96
CA VAL A 416 9.36 -2.47 -24.56
C VAL A 416 9.27 -0.96 -24.60
N MET A 417 8.52 -0.43 -25.56
CA MET A 417 8.32 1.02 -25.71
C MET A 417 7.03 1.47 -25.02
N ILE A 418 7.14 2.48 -24.17
CA ILE A 418 5.98 3.11 -23.52
C ILE A 418 5.36 4.11 -24.48
N SER A 419 4.06 3.93 -24.79
CA SER A 419 3.25 4.84 -25.58
C SER A 419 2.03 5.35 -24.80
N THR A 420 1.09 6.01 -25.46
CA THR A 420 -0.01 6.72 -24.84
C THR A 420 -1.28 6.63 -25.69
N ASP A 421 -2.45 6.84 -25.04
CA ASP A 421 -3.74 7.06 -25.68
C ASP A 421 -3.72 8.23 -26.69
N LYS A 422 -2.86 9.23 -26.48
CA LYS A 422 -2.74 10.42 -27.34
C LYS A 422 -2.09 10.14 -28.69
N ALA A 423 -1.48 8.95 -28.88
CA ALA A 423 -0.99 8.47 -30.16
C ALA A 423 -2.14 7.99 -31.08
N VAL A 424 -3.34 7.80 -30.52
CA VAL A 424 -4.54 7.41 -31.28
C VAL A 424 -5.26 8.67 -31.80
N ASN A 425 -5.51 8.75 -33.11
CA ASN A 425 -6.11 9.92 -33.74
C ASN A 425 -5.52 11.23 -33.18
N PRO A 426 -4.19 11.45 -33.33
CA PRO A 426 -3.50 12.52 -32.61
C PRO A 426 -4.05 13.90 -33.02
N THR A 427 -4.20 14.78 -32.02
CA THR A 427 -4.68 16.16 -32.21
C THR A 427 -3.61 17.19 -31.89
N ASN A 428 -2.42 16.73 -31.59
CA ASN A 428 -1.27 17.54 -31.16
C ASN A 428 0.05 16.91 -31.58
N ILE A 429 1.11 17.73 -31.57
CA ILE A 429 2.48 17.32 -31.94
C ILE A 429 2.95 16.16 -31.08
N MET A 430 2.80 16.24 -29.75
CA MET A 430 3.29 15.19 -28.84
C MET A 430 2.64 13.83 -29.17
N GLY A 431 1.34 13.78 -29.34
CA GLY A 431 0.63 12.54 -29.71
C GLY A 431 1.07 12.01 -31.06
N CYS A 432 1.23 12.89 -32.06
CA CYS A 432 1.74 12.53 -33.39
C CYS A 432 3.17 11.98 -33.33
N THR A 433 4.07 12.58 -32.52
CA THR A 433 5.44 12.04 -32.36
C THR A 433 5.45 10.66 -31.72
N LYS A 434 4.55 10.36 -30.78
CA LYS A 434 4.41 9.02 -30.21
C LYS A 434 3.90 8.03 -31.24
N ARG A 435 2.93 8.44 -32.09
CA ARG A 435 2.46 7.61 -33.21
C ARG A 435 3.55 7.32 -34.23
N LEU A 436 4.35 8.29 -34.60
CA LEU A 436 5.50 8.13 -35.48
C LEU A 436 6.55 7.15 -34.90
N ALA A 437 6.81 7.24 -33.60
CA ALA A 437 7.67 6.27 -32.91
C ALA A 437 7.10 4.85 -32.96
N GLU A 438 5.77 4.69 -32.74
CA GLU A 438 5.09 3.39 -32.89
C GLU A 438 5.25 2.83 -34.30
N ILE A 439 5.03 3.67 -35.33
CA ILE A 439 5.17 3.30 -36.75
C ILE A 439 6.59 2.80 -37.03
N TYR A 440 7.61 3.51 -36.56
CA TYR A 440 9.01 3.11 -36.75
C TYR A 440 9.29 1.76 -36.07
N VAL A 441 9.02 1.66 -34.79
CA VAL A 441 9.33 0.46 -34.00
C VAL A 441 8.57 -0.77 -34.49
N GLN A 442 7.29 -0.60 -34.86
CA GLN A 442 6.47 -1.68 -35.42
C GLN A 442 6.97 -2.12 -36.79
N SER A 443 7.20 -1.17 -37.72
CA SER A 443 7.66 -1.51 -39.09
C SER A 443 9.02 -2.22 -39.07
N LEU A 444 9.93 -1.78 -38.19
CA LEU A 444 11.24 -2.40 -37.99
C LEU A 444 11.09 -3.84 -37.48
N GLY A 445 10.24 -4.07 -36.45
CA GLY A 445 10.02 -5.39 -35.92
C GLY A 445 9.40 -6.34 -36.94
N LEU A 446 8.38 -5.90 -37.69
CA LEU A 446 7.79 -6.67 -38.78
C LEU A 446 8.78 -6.99 -39.91
N ALA A 447 9.68 -6.05 -40.20
CA ALA A 447 10.74 -6.27 -41.21
C ALA A 447 11.75 -7.35 -40.74
N ILE A 448 12.05 -7.42 -39.45
CA ILE A 448 12.88 -8.49 -38.87
C ILE A 448 12.15 -9.83 -38.95
N GLU A 449 10.88 -9.89 -38.53
CA GLU A 449 10.06 -11.10 -38.59
C GLU A 449 9.89 -11.63 -40.03
N ALA A 450 9.81 -10.72 -41.01
CA ALA A 450 9.78 -11.06 -42.43
C ALA A 450 11.18 -11.38 -43.04
N GLY A 451 12.25 -11.32 -42.25
CA GLY A 451 13.62 -11.56 -42.73
C GLY A 451 14.20 -10.48 -43.64
N LYS A 452 13.54 -9.31 -43.77
CA LYS A 452 14.03 -8.16 -44.57
C LYS A 452 15.15 -7.40 -43.87
N VAL A 453 15.15 -7.39 -42.55
CA VAL A 453 16.18 -6.79 -41.70
C VAL A 453 16.78 -7.87 -40.81
N LYS A 454 18.11 -7.91 -40.72
CA LYS A 454 18.81 -8.87 -39.87
C LYS A 454 18.67 -8.43 -38.39
N GLY A 455 18.14 -9.27 -37.57
CA GLY A 455 17.98 -9.01 -36.13
C GLY A 455 17.18 -10.13 -35.45
N LYS A 456 17.14 -10.10 -34.11
CA LYS A 456 16.33 -11.05 -33.29
C LYS A 456 15.50 -10.34 -32.24
N THR A 457 15.63 -9.03 -32.10
CA THR A 457 14.92 -8.24 -31.12
C THR A 457 13.41 -8.27 -31.35
N LYS A 458 12.65 -8.59 -30.31
CA LYS A 458 11.20 -8.48 -30.31
C LYS A 458 10.79 -7.10 -29.82
N PHE A 459 9.92 -6.44 -30.55
CA PHE A 459 9.45 -5.08 -30.21
C PHE A 459 8.04 -5.12 -29.64
N VAL A 460 7.90 -4.59 -28.44
CA VAL A 460 6.63 -4.47 -27.72
C VAL A 460 6.31 -3.01 -27.51
N THR A 461 5.13 -2.59 -27.89
CA THR A 461 4.63 -1.24 -27.58
C THR A 461 3.44 -1.34 -26.65
N THR A 462 3.35 -0.46 -25.66
CA THR A 462 2.24 -0.44 -24.70
C THR A 462 1.56 0.92 -24.71
N ARG A 463 0.23 0.94 -24.91
CA ARG A 463 -0.62 2.14 -24.89
C ARG A 463 -1.48 2.15 -23.65
N PHE A 464 -1.45 3.24 -22.90
CA PHE A 464 -2.34 3.51 -21.79
C PHE A 464 -2.57 5.01 -21.61
N GLY A 465 -3.60 5.37 -20.85
CA GLY A 465 -4.00 6.75 -20.59
C GLY A 465 -3.16 7.43 -19.51
N ASN A 466 -3.78 8.38 -18.79
CA ASN A 466 -3.06 9.12 -17.76
C ASN A 466 -2.77 8.23 -16.54
N VAL A 467 -1.63 8.48 -15.91
CA VAL A 467 -1.27 7.85 -14.64
C VAL A 467 -1.38 8.85 -13.50
N LEU A 468 -1.94 8.39 -12.37
CA LEU A 468 -2.20 9.20 -11.19
C LEU A 468 -0.89 9.66 -10.53
N GLY A 469 -0.85 10.92 -10.11
CA GLY A 469 0.28 11.45 -9.34
C GLY A 469 1.59 11.61 -10.11
N SER A 470 1.61 11.45 -11.45
CA SER A 470 2.83 11.66 -12.24
C SER A 470 3.25 13.14 -12.25
N ASN A 471 4.55 13.37 -12.34
CA ASN A 471 5.13 14.73 -12.36
C ASN A 471 4.47 15.62 -13.40
N GLY A 472 4.06 16.83 -12.99
CA GLY A 472 3.39 17.81 -13.83
C GLY A 472 1.97 17.43 -14.28
N SER A 473 1.36 16.40 -13.70
CA SER A 473 -0.02 16.02 -13.98
C SER A 473 -1.04 16.85 -13.19
N VAL A 474 -2.32 16.62 -13.45
CA VAL A 474 -3.43 17.41 -12.90
C VAL A 474 -3.51 17.34 -11.36
N ILE A 475 -3.28 16.19 -10.75
CA ILE A 475 -3.38 16.00 -9.29
C ILE A 475 -2.34 16.81 -8.52
N PRO A 476 -1.02 16.71 -8.80
CA PRO A 476 -0.03 17.57 -8.17
C PRO A 476 -0.32 19.06 -8.36
N ARG A 477 -0.80 19.47 -9.55
CA ARG A 477 -1.16 20.85 -9.82
C ARG A 477 -2.34 21.33 -8.97
N PHE A 478 -3.40 20.54 -8.86
CA PHE A 478 -4.55 20.89 -8.01
C PHE A 478 -4.15 20.97 -6.54
N ARG A 479 -3.33 20.03 -6.06
CA ARG A 479 -2.80 20.06 -4.69
C ARG A 479 -2.01 21.35 -4.41
N GLU A 480 -1.17 21.78 -5.35
CA GLU A 480 -0.43 23.03 -5.25
C GLU A 480 -1.35 24.25 -5.25
N GLN A 481 -2.36 24.29 -6.13
CA GLN A 481 -3.32 25.38 -6.20
C GLN A 481 -4.17 25.47 -4.92
N ILE A 482 -4.64 24.33 -4.39
CA ILE A 482 -5.38 24.26 -3.13
C ILE A 482 -4.51 24.76 -1.97
N ALA A 483 -3.24 24.33 -1.88
CA ALA A 483 -2.32 24.77 -0.85
C ALA A 483 -2.02 26.29 -0.89
N LYS A 484 -2.15 26.90 -2.08
CA LYS A 484 -1.99 28.35 -2.28
C LYS A 484 -3.29 29.16 -2.05
N GLY A 485 -4.40 28.51 -1.70
CA GLY A 485 -5.71 29.17 -1.53
C GLY A 485 -6.50 29.36 -2.82
N GLY A 486 -6.18 28.64 -3.89
CA GLY A 486 -6.88 28.64 -5.16
C GLY A 486 -6.50 29.79 -6.13
N PRO A 487 -7.27 30.01 -7.19
CA PRO A 487 -8.33 29.10 -7.68
C PRO A 487 -7.79 27.79 -8.26
N VAL A 488 -8.63 26.74 -8.28
CA VAL A 488 -8.32 25.49 -9.00
C VAL A 488 -8.76 25.65 -10.45
N THR A 489 -7.81 25.48 -11.39
CA THR A 489 -8.06 25.71 -12.81
C THR A 489 -8.33 24.41 -13.56
N VAL A 490 -9.50 24.31 -14.20
CA VAL A 490 -9.94 23.20 -15.07
C VAL A 490 -10.13 23.72 -16.48
N THR A 491 -9.69 22.97 -17.49
CA THR A 491 -9.74 23.45 -18.87
C THR A 491 -11.14 23.42 -19.49
N HIS A 492 -12.03 22.50 -19.07
CA HIS A 492 -13.41 22.46 -19.52
C HIS A 492 -14.27 21.68 -18.52
N PRO A 493 -15.54 22.07 -18.27
CA PRO A 493 -16.41 21.37 -17.30
C PRO A 493 -16.68 19.90 -17.64
N ASP A 494 -16.71 19.54 -18.92
CA ASP A 494 -17.01 18.18 -19.37
C ASP A 494 -15.75 17.38 -19.74
N ILE A 495 -14.56 17.91 -19.51
CA ILE A 495 -13.32 17.18 -19.84
C ILE A 495 -13.20 15.91 -19.00
N THR A 496 -12.96 14.79 -19.66
CA THR A 496 -12.74 13.50 -19.00
C THR A 496 -11.36 12.94 -19.31
N ARG A 497 -10.82 12.17 -18.38
CA ARG A 497 -9.57 11.42 -18.57
C ARG A 497 -9.69 10.03 -17.96
N PHE A 498 -9.00 9.10 -18.59
CA PHE A 498 -8.77 7.80 -17.98
C PHE A 498 -7.61 7.90 -17.00
N PHE A 499 -7.70 7.18 -15.88
CA PHE A 499 -6.65 7.15 -14.89
C PHE A 499 -6.30 5.73 -14.50
N MET A 500 -5.01 5.52 -14.22
CA MET A 500 -4.42 4.29 -13.72
C MET A 500 -3.36 4.64 -12.68
N THR A 501 -3.10 3.79 -11.70
CA THR A 501 -1.97 4.02 -10.79
C THR A 501 -0.65 3.73 -11.50
N ILE A 502 0.44 4.39 -11.09
CA ILE A 502 1.76 4.17 -11.70
C ILE A 502 2.22 2.71 -11.48
N PRO A 503 2.11 2.13 -10.26
CA PRO A 503 2.46 0.73 -10.05
C PRO A 503 1.67 -0.25 -10.93
N GLU A 504 0.38 -0.02 -11.09
CA GLU A 504 -0.50 -0.82 -11.95
C GLU A 504 -0.06 -0.75 -13.41
N ALA A 505 0.20 0.45 -13.93
CA ALA A 505 0.67 0.64 -15.32
C ALA A 505 1.99 -0.12 -15.56
N CYS A 506 2.93 -0.05 -14.60
CA CYS A 506 4.21 -0.75 -14.73
C CYS A 506 4.06 -2.28 -14.68
N ARG A 507 3.17 -2.81 -13.83
CA ARG A 507 2.86 -4.25 -13.79
C ARG A 507 2.29 -4.71 -15.12
N LEU A 508 1.32 -3.99 -15.72
CA LEU A 508 0.76 -4.32 -17.02
C LEU A 508 1.78 -4.23 -18.16
N VAL A 509 2.71 -3.28 -18.10
CA VAL A 509 3.83 -3.16 -19.06
C VAL A 509 4.73 -4.40 -18.99
N MET A 510 5.06 -4.87 -17.78
CA MET A 510 5.89 -6.05 -17.59
C MET A 510 5.15 -7.33 -17.98
N GLU A 511 3.85 -7.41 -17.73
CA GLU A 511 2.98 -8.51 -18.16
C GLU A 511 2.91 -8.58 -19.69
N ALA A 512 2.65 -7.45 -20.36
CA ALA A 512 2.68 -7.36 -21.83
C ALA A 512 4.04 -7.76 -22.40
N ALA A 513 5.12 -7.37 -21.75
CA ALA A 513 6.46 -7.81 -22.10
C ALA A 513 6.65 -9.32 -21.95
N THR A 514 6.08 -9.93 -20.92
CA THR A 514 6.19 -11.36 -20.64
C THR A 514 5.40 -12.18 -21.64
N MET A 515 4.13 -11.83 -21.90
CA MET A 515 3.25 -12.57 -22.82
C MET A 515 3.54 -12.37 -24.30
N SER A 516 4.29 -11.32 -24.66
CA SER A 516 4.59 -10.98 -26.05
C SER A 516 5.40 -12.07 -26.75
N THR A 517 4.90 -12.52 -27.91
CA THR A 517 5.54 -13.51 -28.79
C THR A 517 6.30 -12.89 -29.96
N GLY A 518 5.97 -11.65 -30.33
CA GLY A 518 6.55 -10.95 -31.49
C GLY A 518 6.35 -9.44 -31.40
N THR A 519 6.31 -8.78 -32.56
CA THR A 519 6.06 -7.34 -32.68
C THR A 519 4.58 -7.03 -32.46
N GLN A 520 4.24 -6.47 -31.31
CA GLN A 520 2.85 -6.27 -30.90
C GLN A 520 2.65 -4.92 -30.22
N ILE A 521 1.47 -4.32 -30.43
CA ILE A 521 1.02 -3.12 -29.71
C ILE A 521 -0.07 -3.55 -28.72
N PHE A 522 0.23 -3.47 -27.45
CA PHE A 522 -0.70 -3.77 -26.36
C PHE A 522 -1.44 -2.52 -25.90
N VAL A 523 -2.72 -2.66 -25.67
CA VAL A 523 -3.61 -1.61 -25.18
C VAL A 523 -4.21 -2.07 -23.87
N PHE A 524 -4.11 -1.22 -22.85
CA PHE A 524 -4.62 -1.53 -21.53
C PHE A 524 -6.04 -1.01 -21.35
N ASP A 525 -6.90 -1.82 -20.76
CA ASP A 525 -8.22 -1.39 -20.33
C ASP A 525 -8.10 -0.35 -19.22
N MET A 526 -8.50 0.86 -19.53
CA MET A 526 -8.42 2.00 -18.61
C MET A 526 -9.63 2.12 -17.67
N GLY A 527 -10.63 1.25 -17.80
CA GLY A 527 -11.88 1.34 -17.04
C GLY A 527 -12.71 2.58 -17.37
N LYS A 528 -13.39 3.13 -16.38
CA LYS A 528 -14.26 4.31 -16.56
C LYS A 528 -13.44 5.60 -16.57
N SER A 529 -13.80 6.52 -17.47
CA SER A 529 -13.23 7.88 -17.49
C SER A 529 -13.78 8.73 -16.34
N VAL A 530 -12.97 9.63 -15.83
CA VAL A 530 -13.29 10.52 -14.71
C VAL A 530 -13.39 11.96 -15.20
N LYS A 531 -14.44 12.69 -14.82
CA LYS A 531 -14.57 14.13 -15.06
C LYS A 531 -13.55 14.89 -14.20
N ILE A 532 -12.74 15.73 -14.85
CA ILE A 532 -11.68 16.49 -14.15
C ILE A 532 -12.25 17.53 -13.20
N ALA A 533 -13.41 18.12 -13.52
CA ALA A 533 -14.12 19.02 -12.62
C ALA A 533 -14.58 18.32 -11.32
N HIS A 534 -15.02 17.07 -11.42
CA HIS A 534 -15.36 16.24 -10.25
C HIS A 534 -14.12 15.92 -9.40
N LEU A 535 -13.01 15.60 -10.05
CA LEU A 535 -11.74 15.38 -9.38
C LEU A 535 -11.28 16.64 -8.61
N ALA A 536 -11.39 17.82 -9.21
CA ALA A 536 -11.05 19.11 -8.60
C ALA A 536 -11.91 19.36 -7.34
N ARG A 537 -13.23 19.21 -7.45
CA ARG A 537 -14.16 19.35 -6.33
C ARG A 537 -13.79 18.46 -5.16
N ARG A 538 -13.59 17.18 -5.41
CA ARG A 538 -13.21 16.21 -4.37
C ARG A 538 -11.86 16.48 -3.71
N MET A 539 -10.89 17.00 -4.46
CA MET A 539 -9.61 17.36 -3.89
C MET A 539 -9.71 18.60 -2.98
N ILE A 540 -10.58 19.55 -3.28
CA ILE A 540 -10.86 20.69 -2.41
C ILE A 540 -11.55 20.19 -1.12
N GLU A 541 -12.58 19.35 -1.25
CA GLU A 541 -13.30 18.74 -0.13
C GLU A 541 -12.36 17.93 0.78
N LEU A 542 -11.49 17.07 0.23
CA LEU A 542 -10.49 16.32 1.01
C LEU A 542 -9.45 17.21 1.73
N ALA A 543 -9.27 18.43 1.28
CA ALA A 543 -8.44 19.41 1.98
C ALA A 543 -9.20 20.15 3.12
N GLY A 544 -10.45 19.77 3.40
CA GLY A 544 -11.29 20.42 4.41
C GLY A 544 -11.82 21.79 4.01
N LEU A 545 -11.93 22.05 2.69
CA LEU A 545 -12.33 23.34 2.14
C LEU A 545 -13.62 23.22 1.31
N GLU A 546 -14.47 24.26 1.35
CA GLU A 546 -15.71 24.30 0.60
C GLU A 546 -15.51 24.90 -0.80
N VAL A 547 -16.05 24.20 -1.82
CA VAL A 547 -16.02 24.67 -3.21
C VAL A 547 -16.88 25.93 -3.34
N ASP A 548 -16.40 26.91 -4.11
CA ASP A 548 -17.00 28.23 -4.38
C ASP A 548 -17.10 29.17 -3.15
N LYS A 549 -16.79 28.71 -1.95
CA LYS A 549 -16.72 29.53 -0.73
C LYS A 549 -15.25 29.80 -0.37
N ASP A 550 -14.46 28.75 -0.15
CA ASP A 550 -13.05 28.88 0.20
C ASP A 550 -12.16 28.87 -1.04
N ILE A 551 -12.46 27.97 -1.99
CA ILE A 551 -11.72 27.83 -3.25
C ILE A 551 -12.67 27.73 -4.43
N LYS A 552 -12.47 28.60 -5.44
CA LYS A 552 -13.21 28.56 -6.70
C LYS A 552 -12.60 27.58 -7.69
N ILE A 553 -13.46 26.96 -8.50
CA ILE A 553 -13.05 26.22 -9.69
C ILE A 553 -13.24 27.14 -10.91
N GLU A 554 -12.14 27.48 -11.59
CA GLU A 554 -12.16 28.33 -12.78
C GLU A 554 -11.95 27.52 -14.05
N TYR A 555 -12.76 27.82 -15.09
CA TYR A 555 -12.66 27.16 -16.39
C TYR A 555 -11.88 28.04 -17.38
N THR A 556 -10.71 27.55 -17.80
CA THR A 556 -9.75 28.33 -18.60
C THR A 556 -9.87 28.16 -20.11
N GLY A 557 -10.74 27.26 -20.58
CA GLY A 557 -10.77 26.84 -21.99
C GLY A 557 -9.77 25.71 -22.29
N LEU A 558 -10.06 24.94 -23.36
CA LEU A 558 -9.16 23.88 -23.84
C LEU A 558 -7.84 24.47 -24.32
N ARG A 559 -6.73 23.84 -23.92
CA ARG A 559 -5.38 24.25 -24.35
C ARG A 559 -5.08 23.78 -25.77
N PRO A 560 -4.06 24.36 -26.43
CA PRO A 560 -3.63 23.89 -27.75
C PRO A 560 -3.37 22.38 -27.76
N GLY A 561 -3.94 21.68 -28.73
CA GLY A 561 -3.83 20.23 -28.89
C GLY A 561 -4.63 19.37 -27.93
N GLU A 562 -5.37 19.96 -26.97
CA GLU A 562 -6.09 19.20 -25.95
C GLU A 562 -7.41 18.63 -26.47
N LYS A 563 -7.65 17.32 -26.24
CA LYS A 563 -8.93 16.65 -26.51
C LYS A 563 -9.89 16.81 -25.34
N LEU A 564 -11.20 16.95 -25.63
CA LEU A 564 -12.24 16.90 -24.60
C LEU A 564 -12.34 15.48 -23.99
N TYR A 565 -12.29 14.46 -24.86
CA TYR A 565 -12.31 13.04 -24.50
C TYR A 565 -11.11 12.35 -25.13
N GLU A 566 -10.47 11.45 -24.38
CA GLU A 566 -9.35 10.63 -24.90
C GLU A 566 -9.87 9.27 -25.37
N GLU A 567 -9.21 8.73 -26.39
CA GLU A 567 -9.52 7.44 -27.01
C GLU A 567 -8.35 6.50 -26.82
N VAL A 568 -8.59 5.28 -26.39
CA VAL A 568 -7.53 4.26 -26.22
C VAL A 568 -7.31 3.50 -27.53
N LEU A 569 -8.34 3.43 -28.37
CA LEU A 569 -8.36 2.82 -29.70
C LEU A 569 -9.02 3.79 -30.70
N SER A 570 -8.56 3.78 -31.95
CA SER A 570 -9.28 4.47 -33.03
C SER A 570 -10.50 3.65 -33.47
N ASN A 571 -11.48 4.30 -34.10
CA ASN A 571 -12.68 3.64 -34.64
C ASN A 571 -12.36 2.58 -35.71
N THR A 572 -11.17 2.62 -36.29
CA THR A 572 -10.69 1.68 -37.32
C THR A 572 -9.80 0.58 -36.79
N GLU A 573 -9.37 0.66 -35.53
CA GLU A 573 -8.52 -0.34 -34.89
C GLU A 573 -9.38 -1.43 -34.22
N ASN A 574 -9.18 -2.69 -34.63
CA ASN A 574 -9.71 -3.86 -33.97
C ASN A 574 -8.72 -4.37 -32.92
N THR A 575 -9.21 -5.11 -31.92
CA THR A 575 -8.34 -5.72 -30.92
C THR A 575 -8.50 -7.23 -30.91
N LEU A 576 -7.40 -7.91 -30.56
CA LEU A 576 -7.39 -9.32 -30.22
C LEU A 576 -7.32 -9.47 -28.69
N PRO A 577 -8.05 -10.43 -28.11
CA PRO A 577 -7.92 -10.75 -26.69
C PRO A 577 -6.53 -11.36 -26.40
N THR A 578 -6.10 -11.26 -25.16
CA THR A 578 -4.93 -11.95 -24.64
C THR A 578 -5.34 -12.89 -23.50
N SER A 579 -4.37 -13.57 -22.89
CA SER A 579 -4.59 -14.35 -21.66
C SER A 579 -4.97 -13.49 -20.44
N HIS A 580 -4.78 -12.17 -20.53
CA HIS A 580 -5.08 -11.22 -19.47
C HIS A 580 -6.27 -10.33 -19.85
N ASP A 581 -7.34 -10.32 -19.05
CA ASP A 581 -8.61 -9.61 -19.34
C ASP A 581 -8.46 -8.10 -19.59
N ARG A 582 -7.47 -7.48 -18.99
CA ARG A 582 -7.22 -6.02 -19.08
C ARG A 582 -6.19 -5.63 -20.15
N ILE A 583 -5.63 -6.60 -20.87
CA ILE A 583 -4.64 -6.37 -21.94
C ILE A 583 -5.19 -6.90 -23.25
N ARG A 584 -5.17 -6.06 -24.28
CA ARG A 584 -5.57 -6.42 -25.64
C ARG A 584 -4.44 -6.09 -26.62
N ILE A 585 -4.39 -6.78 -27.75
CA ILE A 585 -3.46 -6.47 -28.83
C ILE A 585 -4.21 -5.63 -29.86
N ALA A 586 -3.70 -4.42 -30.17
CA ALA A 586 -4.26 -3.57 -31.21
C ALA A 586 -3.83 -4.05 -32.59
N LYS A 587 -4.78 -4.21 -33.50
CA LYS A 587 -4.52 -4.35 -34.95
C LYS A 587 -4.49 -2.95 -35.55
N VAL A 588 -3.30 -2.42 -35.73
CA VAL A 588 -3.08 -1.10 -36.33
C VAL A 588 -2.66 -1.23 -37.78
N ARG A 589 -2.77 -0.14 -38.56
CA ARG A 589 -2.22 -0.08 -39.90
C ARG A 589 -0.72 -0.32 -39.88
N GLU A 590 -0.25 -1.23 -40.73
CA GLU A 590 1.15 -1.53 -40.94
C GLU A 590 1.76 -0.58 -41.98
N TYR A 591 3.02 -0.26 -41.79
CA TYR A 591 3.78 0.61 -42.66
C TYR A 591 5.02 -0.15 -43.18
N ASP A 592 5.45 0.16 -44.38
CA ASP A 592 6.72 -0.37 -44.87
C ASP A 592 7.89 0.24 -44.11
N TYR A 593 8.88 -0.60 -43.78
CA TYR A 593 10.02 -0.14 -42.98
C TYR A 593 10.88 0.90 -43.68
N ALA A 594 11.08 0.74 -45.01
CA ALA A 594 11.90 1.70 -45.76
C ALA A 594 11.25 3.10 -45.76
N ASP A 595 9.93 3.17 -45.93
CA ASP A 595 9.17 4.43 -45.85
C ASP A 595 9.20 5.03 -44.43
N ALA A 596 9.04 4.21 -43.40
CA ALA A 596 9.10 4.65 -42.01
C ALA A 596 10.49 5.18 -41.63
N LEU A 597 11.55 4.50 -42.05
CA LEU A 597 12.93 4.91 -41.85
C LEU A 597 13.22 6.24 -42.54
N LYS A 598 12.86 6.34 -43.83
CA LYS A 598 13.04 7.57 -44.62
C LYS A 598 12.30 8.74 -43.99
N GLY A 599 11.04 8.54 -43.62
CA GLY A 599 10.24 9.57 -42.95
C GLY A 599 10.82 10.03 -41.60
N ALA A 600 11.34 9.10 -40.80
CA ALA A 600 11.97 9.43 -39.53
C ALA A 600 13.28 10.22 -39.71
N GLN A 601 14.09 9.86 -40.72
CA GLN A 601 15.34 10.57 -41.06
C GLN A 601 15.04 11.99 -41.56
N GLU A 602 14.11 12.13 -42.48
CA GLU A 602 13.73 13.43 -43.06
C GLU A 602 13.15 14.35 -41.97
N LEU A 603 12.31 13.81 -41.05
CA LEU A 603 11.82 14.56 -39.90
C LEU A 603 12.95 15.02 -38.97
N GLU A 604 13.96 14.19 -38.75
CA GLU A 604 15.13 14.56 -37.95
C GLU A 604 15.92 15.68 -38.59
N GLU A 605 16.16 15.61 -39.90
CA GLU A 605 16.86 16.63 -40.65
C GLU A 605 16.14 17.99 -40.61
N LEU A 606 14.82 17.99 -40.86
CA LEU A 606 14.00 19.20 -40.77
C LEU A 606 14.02 19.80 -39.37
N CYS A 607 13.99 18.95 -38.31
CA CYS A 607 14.04 19.41 -36.93
C CYS A 607 15.42 19.98 -36.56
N ARG A 608 16.51 19.39 -37.04
CA ARG A 608 17.86 19.92 -36.82
C ARG A 608 18.07 21.27 -37.52
N ALA A 609 17.43 21.46 -38.67
CA ALA A 609 17.38 22.73 -39.39
C ALA A 609 16.31 23.71 -38.88
N VAL A 610 15.46 23.30 -37.91
CA VAL A 610 14.37 24.08 -37.33
C VAL A 610 13.32 24.53 -38.37
N VAL A 611 13.08 23.71 -39.40
CA VAL A 611 12.10 23.99 -40.47
C VAL A 611 10.71 23.45 -40.05
N ILE A 612 10.04 24.16 -39.15
CA ILE A 612 8.80 23.70 -38.51
C ILE A 612 7.65 23.46 -39.51
N PRO A 613 7.33 24.35 -40.49
CA PRO A 613 6.21 24.12 -41.40
C PRO A 613 6.33 22.82 -42.20
N ASP A 614 7.50 22.53 -42.77
CA ASP A 614 7.72 21.33 -43.58
C ASP A 614 7.73 20.07 -42.72
N MET A 615 8.29 20.17 -41.51
CA MET A 615 8.19 19.09 -40.49
C MET A 615 6.73 18.72 -40.22
N VAL A 616 5.85 19.71 -39.96
CA VAL A 616 4.43 19.43 -39.65
C VAL A 616 3.70 18.87 -40.88
N ARG A 617 3.98 19.38 -42.08
CA ARG A 617 3.43 18.80 -43.33
C ARG A 617 3.84 17.34 -43.50
N LEU A 618 5.12 17.02 -43.25
CA LEU A 618 5.61 15.65 -43.32
C LEU A 618 4.99 14.76 -42.27
N MET A 619 4.84 15.25 -41.03
CA MET A 619 4.12 14.51 -39.95
C MET A 619 2.68 14.16 -40.38
N LYS A 620 1.94 15.12 -40.94
CA LYS A 620 0.55 14.90 -41.41
C LYS A 620 0.50 13.96 -42.62
N LYS A 621 1.52 13.97 -43.50
CA LYS A 621 1.63 13.05 -44.63
C LYS A 621 1.85 11.60 -44.16
N ILE A 622 2.72 11.39 -43.17
CA ILE A 622 3.03 10.05 -42.64
C ILE A 622 1.87 9.54 -41.78
N VAL A 623 1.24 10.43 -41.00
CA VAL A 623 0.13 10.13 -40.09
C VAL A 623 -1.12 10.88 -40.53
N PRO A 624 -1.89 10.36 -41.51
CA PRO A 624 -3.05 11.07 -42.07
C PRO A 624 -4.17 11.33 -41.06
N GLU A 625 -4.23 10.51 -39.97
CA GLU A 625 -5.14 10.69 -38.84
C GLU A 625 -4.78 11.86 -37.93
N PHE A 626 -3.59 12.47 -38.07
CA PHE A 626 -3.18 13.65 -37.31
C PHE A 626 -3.93 14.89 -37.79
N LYS A 627 -4.87 15.37 -36.97
CA LYS A 627 -5.61 16.62 -37.18
C LYS A 627 -5.42 17.52 -35.96
N SER A 628 -4.75 18.65 -36.19
CA SER A 628 -4.48 19.62 -35.12
C SER A 628 -5.80 20.19 -34.56
N LYS A 629 -5.87 20.43 -33.24
CA LYS A 629 -7.01 21.07 -32.58
C LYS A 629 -6.55 22.20 -31.68
N ASN A 630 -7.18 23.35 -31.76
CA ASN A 630 -6.81 24.55 -30.98
C ASN A 630 -5.33 24.91 -31.09
N SER A 631 -4.70 24.64 -32.25
CA SER A 631 -3.25 24.76 -32.46
C SER A 631 -2.97 25.62 -33.67
N ARG A 632 -1.86 26.34 -33.65
CA ARG A 632 -1.34 27.08 -34.80
C ARG A 632 -1.10 26.21 -36.06
N PHE A 633 -1.06 24.91 -35.89
CA PHE A 633 -0.83 23.94 -36.94
C PHE A 633 -2.11 23.45 -37.65
N GLU A 634 -3.29 23.99 -37.33
CA GLU A 634 -4.55 23.70 -38.02
C GLU A 634 -4.54 24.17 -39.50
N GLU A 635 -3.75 25.20 -39.81
CA GLU A 635 -3.61 25.70 -41.18
C GLU A 635 -3.16 24.59 -42.14
N PHE A 636 -2.28 23.70 -41.71
CA PHE A 636 -1.77 22.58 -42.50
C PHE A 636 -2.77 21.42 -42.66
N ASP A 637 -3.90 21.39 -41.95
CA ASP A 637 -4.94 20.36 -42.13
C ASP A 637 -5.68 20.52 -43.49
N LYS A 638 -5.67 21.73 -44.07
CA LYS A 638 -6.32 22.03 -45.33
C LYS A 638 -5.47 21.64 -46.54
N GLU A 639 -4.17 21.57 -46.38
CA GLU A 639 -3.21 21.22 -47.43
C GLU A 639 -3.09 19.70 -47.69
N THR A 640 -3.60 18.90 -46.76
CA THR A 640 -3.50 17.44 -46.79
C THR A 640 -4.74 16.75 -47.39
N LYS A 641 -5.68 17.52 -47.95
CA LYS A 641 -6.82 17.06 -48.76
C LYS A 641 -6.39 17.05 -50.24
#